data_213689894e3a834f59de2cd27ae8d50d
#
_entry.id   213689894e3a834f59de2cd27ae8d50d
#
_cell.length_a   1.000
_cell.length_b   1.000
_cell.length_c   1.000
_cell.angle_alpha   90.00
_cell.angle_beta   90.00
_cell.angle_gamma   90.00
#
_symmetry.space_group_name_H-M   'P 1'
#
loop_
_entity.id
_entity.type
_entity.pdbx_description
1 polymer ?
#
loop_
_entity_poly.entity_id
_entity_poly.type
_entity_poly.pdbx_seq_one_letter_code
_entity_poly.pdbx_strand_id
1 'polypeptide(L)'
;MSEVKKPSVLRFEKEVAAKNYEAACVELLDILGKIDSNFGDIQDIEIDFPQQLESLTKEKNIYFCTRMVVAITQLFSDPQLDISPSGAQRFFVLQRWLNMIFASSPFVNADHILQTYNRNPTPQDPLNIHLDTSELVKFCILYLPESNVHLNLDALWNLDPELCASLCFALQSPRFIGTEQSFGKRATLLQWFPEKLAQIENLNNLPSGISHDVYMHCSYDVAANKHNVKHALNQVIRRHLIASGWTDRDVTKLGECNGKPVMIVLLEHFHSAHSIYRTHSTSMQAARERFHLIGIGGSAVDDAGRAVFDEFHLIEGNSIIGKLTFLKTICEENGASVFYMPSIGMDLTTIFASNTRLAPIQVIALGHPATTHSDFIEYVIVEDDYVGSEECFSETLLRLPKDALPYVPSALAPQNVEYRLRTQPEVVNIGIASTTMKLNPYFLEALKAIRDRAKVKVHFHFALGQSSGITHPYVERFIKSYLGDDATAHAHSPYHQYLQVLYHCDMMVNPFPFGNTNGIIDMVTLGLVGICKTGPEVHEHIDEGLFKRLGLPEWLIANTVDEYVERAIRLAENHEERLALRRHIIENNGLQTLFTGDPSPMGKILLEKLNEWKAEHLSEKPKQNATVKKSADKKAETSKTGVKKSAVKSKAKSTAKKTTRKTEK
;
A
#
# COMPACT_ATOMS: atom_id res chain seq x y z
N MET A 1 20.08 -33.19 8.17
CA MET A 1 19.75 -31.86 7.66
C MET A 1 21.07 -31.21 7.31
N SER A 2 21.36 -30.99 6.01
CA SER A 2 22.54 -30.21 5.62
C SER A 2 22.37 -28.80 6.21
N GLU A 3 23.34 -28.30 6.95
CA GLU A 3 23.37 -26.91 7.37
C GLU A 3 23.16 -26.02 6.13
N VAL A 4 22.08 -25.23 6.13
CA VAL A 4 21.83 -24.25 5.08
C VAL A 4 22.95 -23.21 5.21
N LYS A 5 23.86 -23.22 4.25
CA LYS A 5 25.04 -22.32 4.25
C LYS A 5 24.57 -20.87 4.19
N LYS A 6 24.98 -20.04 5.17
CA LYS A 6 24.64 -18.61 5.17
C LYS A 6 25.20 -17.92 3.92
N PRO A 7 24.46 -16.95 3.31
CA PRO A 7 25.00 -16.09 2.26
C PRO A 7 26.22 -15.32 2.77
N SER A 8 27.22 -15.08 1.92
CA SER A 8 28.51 -14.51 2.31
C SER A 8 28.97 -13.44 1.32
N VAL A 9 29.27 -12.24 1.84
CA VAL A 9 29.82 -11.14 1.02
C VAL A 9 31.18 -11.53 0.42
N LEU A 10 32.05 -12.17 1.21
CA LEU A 10 33.36 -12.60 0.72
C LEU A 10 33.27 -13.65 -0.39
N ARG A 11 32.28 -14.55 -0.30
CA ARG A 11 32.06 -15.54 -1.37
C ARG A 11 31.55 -14.86 -2.62
N PHE A 12 30.61 -13.92 -2.53
CA PHE A 12 30.15 -13.11 -3.65
C PHE A 12 31.32 -12.39 -4.34
N GLU A 13 32.16 -11.69 -3.59
CA GLU A 13 33.35 -10.98 -4.11
C GLU A 13 34.31 -11.94 -4.83
N LYS A 14 34.54 -13.15 -4.28
CA LYS A 14 35.42 -14.18 -4.92
C LYS A 14 34.83 -14.69 -6.23
N GLU A 15 33.54 -14.97 -6.30
CA GLU A 15 32.90 -15.43 -7.54
C GLU A 15 32.93 -14.34 -8.62
N VAL A 16 32.69 -13.07 -8.22
CA VAL A 16 32.84 -11.91 -9.14
C VAL A 16 34.28 -11.80 -9.66
N ALA A 17 35.27 -11.86 -8.79
CA ALA A 17 36.70 -11.77 -9.19
C ALA A 17 37.15 -12.93 -10.08
N ALA A 18 36.57 -14.12 -9.87
CA ALA A 18 36.80 -15.31 -10.68
C ALA A 18 36.01 -15.33 -12.00
N LYS A 19 35.14 -14.35 -12.24
CA LYS A 19 34.20 -14.29 -13.37
C LYS A 19 33.24 -15.49 -13.46
N ASN A 20 32.87 -16.08 -12.34
CA ASN A 20 31.90 -17.13 -12.23
C ASN A 20 30.49 -16.49 -12.15
N TYR A 21 30.01 -15.95 -13.28
CA TYR A 21 28.81 -15.07 -13.34
C TYR A 21 27.55 -15.73 -12.75
N GLU A 22 27.29 -16.99 -13.06
CA GLU A 22 26.15 -17.72 -12.53
C GLU A 22 26.23 -17.83 -11.00
N ALA A 23 27.36 -18.29 -10.46
CA ALA A 23 27.57 -18.41 -9.03
C ALA A 23 27.52 -17.04 -8.33
N ALA A 24 28.06 -15.99 -8.94
CA ALA A 24 27.98 -14.63 -8.42
C ALA A 24 26.54 -14.11 -8.39
N CYS A 25 25.74 -14.33 -9.43
CA CYS A 25 24.33 -13.95 -9.46
C CYS A 25 23.51 -14.70 -8.41
N VAL A 26 23.74 -16.02 -8.24
CA VAL A 26 23.08 -16.83 -7.22
C VAL A 26 23.39 -16.30 -5.83
N GLU A 27 24.66 -16.08 -5.51
CA GLU A 27 25.06 -15.57 -4.20
C GLU A 27 24.49 -14.15 -3.93
N LEU A 28 24.49 -13.28 -4.94
CA LEU A 28 23.87 -11.94 -4.82
C LEU A 28 22.37 -12.06 -4.54
N LEU A 29 21.65 -12.90 -5.28
CA LEU A 29 20.20 -13.12 -5.06
C LEU A 29 19.91 -13.74 -3.69
N ASP A 30 20.79 -14.61 -3.19
CA ASP A 30 20.64 -15.19 -1.84
C ASP A 30 20.88 -14.14 -0.75
N ILE A 31 21.87 -13.26 -0.93
CA ILE A 31 22.10 -12.09 -0.05
C ILE A 31 20.86 -11.18 -0.05
N LEU A 32 20.36 -10.79 -1.24
CA LEU A 32 19.18 -9.93 -1.37
C LEU A 32 17.92 -10.58 -0.78
N GLY A 33 17.72 -11.88 -1.01
CA GLY A 33 16.61 -12.64 -0.44
C GLY A 33 16.68 -12.71 1.09
N LYS A 34 17.89 -12.78 1.65
CA LYS A 34 18.08 -12.76 3.10
C LYS A 34 17.78 -11.39 3.71
N ILE A 35 18.22 -10.32 3.05
CA ILE A 35 17.88 -8.95 3.42
C ILE A 35 16.35 -8.76 3.36
N ASP A 36 15.70 -9.29 2.34
CA ASP A 36 14.24 -9.21 2.17
C ASP A 36 13.49 -9.91 3.31
N SER A 37 13.88 -11.14 3.64
CA SER A 37 13.26 -11.91 4.73
C SER A 37 13.48 -11.29 6.11
N ASN A 38 14.53 -10.49 6.28
CA ASN A 38 14.90 -9.83 7.53
C ASN A 38 14.59 -8.32 7.53
N PHE A 39 13.75 -7.83 6.60
CA PHE A 39 13.33 -6.42 6.52
C PHE A 39 14.49 -5.41 6.52
N GLY A 40 15.58 -5.74 5.85
CA GLY A 40 16.76 -4.88 5.72
C GLY A 40 17.91 -5.18 6.71
N ASP A 41 17.69 -6.08 7.66
CA ASP A 41 18.75 -6.48 8.60
C ASP A 41 19.74 -7.46 7.93
N ILE A 42 21.02 -7.29 8.26
CA ILE A 42 22.14 -8.04 7.68
C ILE A 42 22.75 -9.09 8.64
N GLN A 43 22.16 -9.30 9.83
CA GLN A 43 22.70 -10.18 10.87
C GLN A 43 22.90 -11.65 10.44
N ASP A 44 22.11 -12.11 9.46
CA ASP A 44 22.16 -13.49 8.95
C ASP A 44 23.03 -13.65 7.69
N ILE A 45 23.78 -12.60 7.33
CA ILE A 45 24.76 -12.60 6.25
C ILE A 45 26.16 -12.67 6.84
N GLU A 46 27.00 -13.52 6.28
CA GLU A 46 28.42 -13.62 6.67
C GLU A 46 29.22 -12.44 6.13
N ILE A 47 29.72 -11.59 7.03
CA ILE A 47 30.43 -10.34 6.70
C ILE A 47 31.64 -10.18 7.63
N ASP A 48 32.82 -9.99 7.06
CA ASP A 48 34.00 -9.63 7.82
C ASP A 48 34.01 -8.12 8.08
N PHE A 49 33.69 -7.71 9.30
CA PHE A 49 33.74 -6.31 9.71
C PHE A 49 35.14 -5.97 10.31
N PRO A 50 35.66 -4.79 10.00
CA PRO A 50 36.81 -4.24 10.75
C PRO A 50 36.46 -4.10 12.23
N GLN A 51 37.41 -4.41 13.10
CA GLN A 51 37.25 -4.35 14.56
C GLN A 51 36.71 -2.99 15.05
N GLN A 52 37.10 -1.90 14.37
CA GLN A 52 36.67 -0.54 14.70
C GLN A 52 35.15 -0.31 14.53
N LEU A 53 34.49 -1.16 13.74
CA LEU A 53 33.04 -1.05 13.48
C LEU A 53 32.19 -1.94 14.38
N GLU A 54 32.77 -2.77 15.28
CA GLU A 54 32.02 -3.78 16.04
C GLU A 54 30.81 -3.22 16.82
N SER A 55 30.94 -2.00 17.39
CA SER A 55 29.88 -1.34 18.15
C SER A 55 29.07 -0.31 17.35
N LEU A 56 29.35 -0.11 16.07
CA LEU A 56 28.81 0.97 15.26
C LEU A 56 27.83 0.43 14.21
N THR A 57 26.56 0.23 14.59
CA THR A 57 25.55 -0.41 13.73
C THR A 57 25.33 0.32 12.40
N LYS A 58 25.25 1.64 12.42
CA LYS A 58 25.07 2.45 11.21
C LYS A 58 26.24 2.30 10.25
N GLU A 59 27.44 2.42 10.78
CA GLU A 59 28.68 2.33 10.01
C GLU A 59 28.87 0.91 9.43
N LYS A 60 28.46 -0.14 10.15
CA LYS A 60 28.40 -1.50 9.63
C LYS A 60 27.49 -1.61 8.41
N ASN A 61 26.30 -1.03 8.48
CA ASN A 61 25.37 -1.03 7.35
C ASN A 61 25.95 -0.29 6.13
N ILE A 62 26.57 0.86 6.33
CA ILE A 62 27.21 1.63 5.26
C ILE A 62 28.41 0.86 4.67
N TYR A 63 29.23 0.24 5.52
CA TYR A 63 30.37 -0.59 5.10
C TYR A 63 29.91 -1.78 4.25
N PHE A 64 28.88 -2.51 4.71
CA PHE A 64 28.25 -3.59 3.95
C PHE A 64 27.79 -3.10 2.58
N CYS A 65 26.97 -2.04 2.56
CA CYS A 65 26.43 -1.47 1.31
C CYS A 65 27.54 -1.06 0.35
N THR A 66 28.61 -0.44 0.86
CA THR A 66 29.75 0.00 0.04
C THR A 66 30.47 -1.19 -0.60
N ARG A 67 30.75 -2.26 0.15
CA ARG A 67 31.36 -3.49 -0.39
C ARG A 67 30.48 -4.13 -1.46
N MET A 68 29.18 -4.24 -1.17
CA MET A 68 28.23 -4.79 -2.14
C MET A 68 28.21 -3.98 -3.44
N VAL A 69 28.15 -2.64 -3.36
CA VAL A 69 28.17 -1.79 -4.56
C VAL A 69 29.44 -1.99 -5.37
N VAL A 70 30.61 -2.10 -4.74
CA VAL A 70 31.89 -2.34 -5.46
C VAL A 70 31.84 -3.66 -6.21
N ALA A 71 31.39 -4.75 -5.57
CA ALA A 71 31.30 -6.06 -6.22
C ALA A 71 30.21 -6.09 -7.30
N ILE A 72 29.04 -5.46 -7.08
CA ILE A 72 27.95 -5.31 -8.06
C ILE A 72 28.45 -4.51 -9.27
N THR A 73 29.21 -3.43 -9.05
CA THR A 73 29.81 -2.63 -10.13
C THR A 73 30.72 -3.48 -10.99
N GLN A 74 31.62 -4.27 -10.39
CA GLN A 74 32.48 -5.16 -11.12
C GLN A 74 31.71 -6.22 -11.92
N LEU A 75 30.68 -6.82 -11.31
CA LEU A 75 29.86 -7.85 -11.96
C LEU A 75 29.09 -7.30 -13.15
N PHE A 76 28.31 -6.23 -12.94
CA PHE A 76 27.39 -5.71 -13.95
C PHE A 76 28.08 -4.88 -15.04
N SER A 77 29.28 -4.35 -14.80
CA SER A 77 30.06 -3.68 -15.84
C SER A 77 30.78 -4.65 -16.77
N ASP A 78 30.81 -5.95 -16.47
CA ASP A 78 31.44 -6.94 -17.36
C ASP A 78 30.49 -7.24 -18.53
N PRO A 79 30.94 -7.02 -19.79
CA PRO A 79 30.12 -7.26 -20.98
C PRO A 79 29.82 -8.74 -21.22
N GLN A 80 30.54 -9.66 -20.57
CA GLN A 80 30.29 -11.10 -20.67
C GLN A 80 29.18 -11.60 -19.71
N LEU A 81 28.72 -10.75 -18.80
CA LEU A 81 27.59 -11.10 -17.94
C LEU A 81 26.31 -11.21 -18.78
N ASP A 82 25.73 -12.39 -18.77
CA ASP A 82 24.40 -12.66 -19.29
C ASP A 82 23.46 -13.09 -18.16
N ILE A 83 22.24 -12.59 -18.15
CA ILE A 83 21.24 -12.87 -17.10
C ILE A 83 20.06 -13.60 -17.71
N SER A 84 19.82 -14.81 -17.22
CA SER A 84 18.68 -15.62 -17.68
C SER A 84 17.33 -14.92 -17.39
N PRO A 85 16.27 -15.20 -18.15
CA PRO A 85 14.93 -14.63 -17.89
C PRO A 85 14.44 -14.88 -16.45
N SER A 86 14.66 -16.08 -15.91
CA SER A 86 14.32 -16.40 -14.51
C SER A 86 15.16 -15.64 -13.50
N GLY A 87 16.44 -15.43 -13.77
CA GLY A 87 17.33 -14.58 -12.96
C GLY A 87 16.85 -13.13 -12.97
N ALA A 88 16.50 -12.58 -14.13
CA ALA A 88 15.99 -11.22 -14.28
C ALA A 88 14.71 -11.02 -13.44
N GLN A 89 13.75 -11.96 -13.48
CA GLN A 89 12.53 -11.89 -12.68
C GLN A 89 12.85 -11.85 -11.16
N ARG A 90 13.78 -12.68 -10.70
CA ARG A 90 14.22 -12.65 -9.29
C ARG A 90 14.88 -11.32 -8.92
N PHE A 91 15.70 -10.75 -9.82
CA PHE A 91 16.28 -9.43 -9.60
C PHE A 91 15.21 -8.33 -9.51
N PHE A 92 14.18 -8.33 -10.35
CA PHE A 92 13.09 -7.35 -10.28
C PHE A 92 12.30 -7.45 -8.96
N VAL A 93 12.02 -8.67 -8.49
CA VAL A 93 11.38 -8.86 -7.17
C VAL A 93 12.22 -8.26 -6.05
N LEU A 94 13.54 -8.34 -6.14
CA LEU A 94 14.48 -7.91 -5.09
C LEU A 94 15.13 -6.54 -5.39
N GLN A 95 14.75 -5.85 -6.47
CA GLN A 95 15.35 -4.58 -6.90
C GLN A 95 15.27 -3.50 -5.80
N ARG A 96 14.20 -3.51 -4.97
CA ARG A 96 14.07 -2.62 -3.83
C ARG A 96 15.28 -2.68 -2.88
N TRP A 97 15.92 -3.83 -2.74
CA TRP A 97 17.10 -4.02 -1.90
C TRP A 97 18.39 -3.61 -2.61
N LEU A 98 18.48 -3.80 -3.93
CA LEU A 98 19.53 -3.16 -4.71
C LEU A 98 19.47 -1.65 -4.55
N ASN A 99 18.28 -1.06 -4.66
CA ASN A 99 18.10 0.37 -4.41
C ASN A 99 18.59 0.79 -3.01
N MET A 100 18.21 0.06 -1.95
CA MET A 100 18.62 0.38 -0.58
C MET A 100 20.16 0.26 -0.40
N ILE A 101 20.78 -0.75 -1.00
CA ILE A 101 22.25 -0.94 -0.97
C ILE A 101 22.95 0.26 -1.62
N PHE A 102 22.53 0.67 -2.82
CA PHE A 102 23.11 1.83 -3.48
C PHE A 102 22.81 3.12 -2.70
N ALA A 103 21.55 3.35 -2.36
CA ALA A 103 21.10 4.55 -1.68
C ALA A 103 21.72 4.75 -0.30
N SER A 104 22.04 3.69 0.43
CA SER A 104 22.74 3.76 1.73
C SER A 104 24.27 3.78 1.64
N SER A 105 24.82 3.60 0.44
CA SER A 105 26.24 3.72 0.16
C SER A 105 26.62 5.15 -0.26
N PRO A 106 27.91 5.50 -0.35
CA PRO A 106 28.38 6.75 -0.94
C PRO A 106 28.04 6.93 -2.43
N PHE A 107 27.71 5.86 -3.15
CA PHE A 107 27.39 5.90 -4.58
C PHE A 107 25.98 6.42 -4.89
N VAL A 108 25.03 6.30 -3.97
CA VAL A 108 23.63 6.75 -4.05
C VAL A 108 22.80 5.97 -5.07
N ASN A 109 23.28 5.76 -6.28
CA ASN A 109 22.60 5.04 -7.37
C ASN A 109 23.60 4.24 -8.22
N ALA A 110 23.11 3.57 -9.26
CA ALA A 110 23.92 2.74 -10.16
C ALA A 110 24.29 3.44 -11.48
N ASP A 111 24.15 4.75 -11.59
CA ASP A 111 24.34 5.49 -12.86
C ASP A 111 25.74 5.31 -13.45
N HIS A 112 26.77 5.18 -12.61
CA HIS A 112 28.13 4.91 -13.06
C HIS A 112 28.26 3.55 -13.78
N ILE A 113 27.43 2.56 -13.45
CA ILE A 113 27.37 1.28 -14.15
C ILE A 113 26.56 1.45 -15.43
N LEU A 114 25.38 2.11 -15.36
CA LEU A 114 24.52 2.36 -16.53
C LEU A 114 25.27 3.09 -17.63
N GLN A 115 26.16 4.02 -17.29
CA GLN A 115 27.01 4.75 -18.24
C GLN A 115 27.99 3.84 -18.98
N THR A 116 28.40 2.69 -18.42
CA THR A 116 29.26 1.73 -19.12
C THR A 116 28.56 1.05 -20.31
N TYR A 117 27.23 1.05 -20.31
CA TYR A 117 26.42 0.49 -21.41
C TYR A 117 26.22 1.48 -22.57
N ASN A 118 26.62 2.75 -22.40
CA ASN A 118 26.41 3.78 -23.41
C ASN A 118 27.42 3.64 -24.56
N ARG A 119 26.91 3.36 -25.76
CA ARG A 119 27.74 3.20 -26.96
C ARG A 119 28.15 4.50 -27.62
N ASN A 120 27.37 5.57 -27.41
CA ASN A 120 27.61 6.87 -28.02
C ASN A 120 27.57 7.96 -26.93
N PRO A 121 28.53 7.99 -25.98
CA PRO A 121 28.53 8.98 -24.94
C PRO A 121 28.72 10.38 -25.53
N THR A 122 27.82 11.29 -25.19
CA THR A 122 27.90 12.71 -25.56
C THR A 122 28.31 13.51 -24.33
N PRO A 123 29.44 14.24 -24.34
CA PRO A 123 29.86 15.04 -23.18
C PRO A 123 28.83 16.09 -22.74
N GLN A 124 27.96 16.55 -23.67
CA GLN A 124 26.92 17.55 -23.43
C GLN A 124 25.67 16.97 -22.73
N ASP A 125 25.46 15.67 -22.86
CA ASP A 125 24.33 14.99 -22.23
C ASP A 125 24.75 13.57 -21.76
N PRO A 126 25.50 13.47 -20.64
CA PRO A 126 26.00 12.20 -20.14
C PRO A 126 24.91 11.29 -19.55
N LEU A 127 23.70 11.81 -19.35
CA LEU A 127 22.58 11.06 -18.78
C LEU A 127 21.69 10.43 -19.87
N ASN A 128 21.94 10.74 -21.14
CA ASN A 128 21.27 10.14 -22.28
C ASN A 128 22.08 8.95 -22.77
N ILE A 129 21.58 7.75 -22.52
CA ILE A 129 22.29 6.48 -22.80
C ILE A 129 21.71 5.82 -24.06
N HIS A 130 22.58 5.52 -25.00
CA HIS A 130 22.27 4.75 -26.19
C HIS A 130 22.65 3.28 -25.98
N LEU A 131 21.64 2.45 -25.67
CA LEU A 131 21.78 1.04 -25.32
C LEU A 131 21.75 0.12 -26.54
N ASP A 132 22.49 -1.00 -26.45
CA ASP A 132 22.15 -2.20 -27.22
C ASP A 132 21.09 -3.02 -26.54
N THR A 133 20.35 -3.77 -27.33
CA THR A 133 19.34 -4.71 -26.82
C THR A 133 19.95 -5.77 -25.90
N SER A 134 21.21 -6.17 -26.09
CA SER A 134 21.95 -7.11 -25.21
C SER A 134 22.15 -6.60 -23.79
N GLU A 135 22.20 -5.27 -23.61
CA GLU A 135 22.41 -4.63 -22.29
C GLU A 135 21.10 -4.26 -21.60
N LEU A 136 19.96 -4.39 -22.29
CA LEU A 136 18.69 -3.86 -21.87
C LEU A 136 18.19 -4.45 -20.53
N VAL A 137 18.35 -5.76 -20.32
CA VAL A 137 17.95 -6.44 -19.08
C VAL A 137 18.80 -5.95 -17.91
N LYS A 138 20.11 -5.87 -18.07
CA LYS A 138 21.05 -5.37 -17.05
C LYS A 138 20.74 -3.91 -16.71
N PHE A 139 20.49 -3.10 -17.74
CA PHE A 139 20.07 -1.70 -17.58
C PHE A 139 18.80 -1.62 -16.72
N CYS A 140 17.73 -2.36 -17.05
CA CYS A 140 16.48 -2.32 -16.30
C CYS A 140 16.64 -2.82 -14.85
N ILE A 141 17.47 -3.82 -14.58
CA ILE A 141 17.75 -4.30 -13.22
C ILE A 141 18.41 -3.20 -12.37
N LEU A 142 19.31 -2.40 -12.96
CA LEU A 142 20.06 -1.36 -12.27
C LEU A 142 19.51 0.06 -12.43
N TYR A 143 18.42 0.24 -13.20
CA TYR A 143 17.70 1.49 -13.24
C TYR A 143 16.87 1.65 -11.97
N LEU A 144 17.44 2.33 -10.99
CA LEU A 144 16.88 2.46 -9.64
C LEU A 144 16.06 3.75 -9.49
N PRO A 145 15.21 3.88 -8.47
CA PRO A 145 14.49 5.12 -8.18
C PRO A 145 15.37 6.37 -8.16
N GLU A 146 16.57 6.27 -7.60
CA GLU A 146 17.53 7.38 -7.48
C GLU A 146 18.40 7.61 -8.75
N SER A 147 18.18 6.89 -9.85
CA SER A 147 18.90 7.09 -11.10
C SER A 147 18.61 8.46 -11.71
N ASN A 148 19.63 9.16 -12.21
CA ASN A 148 19.50 10.40 -12.96
C ASN A 148 19.45 10.17 -14.49
N VAL A 149 19.71 8.95 -14.93
CA VAL A 149 19.69 8.59 -16.35
C VAL A 149 18.28 8.76 -16.92
N HIS A 150 18.21 9.36 -18.11
CA HIS A 150 16.94 9.54 -18.81
C HIS A 150 16.42 8.20 -19.33
N LEU A 151 15.14 7.91 -19.03
CA LEU A 151 14.45 6.73 -19.52
C LEU A 151 13.22 7.12 -20.33
N ASN A 152 13.19 6.73 -21.59
CA ASN A 152 12.01 6.84 -22.42
C ASN A 152 11.14 5.57 -22.26
N LEU A 153 10.11 5.67 -21.44
CA LEU A 153 9.22 4.54 -21.12
C LEU A 153 8.45 4.06 -22.35
N ASP A 154 8.02 4.96 -23.27
CA ASP A 154 7.32 4.54 -24.48
C ASP A 154 8.24 3.80 -25.45
N ALA A 155 9.50 4.21 -25.56
CA ALA A 155 10.48 3.49 -26.37
C ALA A 155 10.76 2.10 -25.79
N LEU A 156 10.92 1.99 -24.47
CA LEU A 156 11.13 0.71 -23.79
C LEU A 156 9.89 -0.20 -23.92
N TRP A 157 8.69 0.34 -23.77
CA TRP A 157 7.44 -0.37 -23.93
C TRP A 157 7.27 -0.94 -25.35
N ASN A 158 7.57 -0.13 -26.36
CA ASN A 158 7.48 -0.58 -27.78
C ASN A 158 8.53 -1.65 -28.12
N LEU A 159 9.63 -1.70 -27.40
CA LEU A 159 10.70 -2.68 -27.59
C LEU A 159 10.38 -4.00 -26.87
N ASP A 160 10.01 -3.93 -25.60
CA ASP A 160 9.68 -5.07 -24.75
C ASP A 160 8.67 -4.67 -23.66
N PRO A 161 7.36 -4.88 -23.90
CA PRO A 161 6.32 -4.50 -22.94
C PRO A 161 6.42 -5.21 -21.58
N GLU A 162 6.81 -6.50 -21.55
CA GLU A 162 6.90 -7.27 -20.31
C GLU A 162 8.11 -6.85 -19.46
N LEU A 163 9.24 -6.58 -20.10
CA LEU A 163 10.42 -6.04 -19.42
C LEU A 163 10.14 -4.64 -18.87
N CYS A 164 9.49 -3.78 -19.66
CA CYS A 164 9.08 -2.45 -19.21
C CYS A 164 8.11 -2.52 -18.03
N ALA A 165 7.10 -3.40 -18.10
CA ALA A 165 6.17 -3.62 -16.99
C ALA A 165 6.90 -4.16 -15.73
N SER A 166 7.85 -5.08 -15.90
CA SER A 166 8.66 -5.61 -14.80
C SER A 166 9.47 -4.51 -14.10
N LEU A 167 10.08 -3.61 -14.86
CA LEU A 167 10.76 -2.43 -14.32
C LEU A 167 9.78 -1.50 -13.59
N CYS A 168 8.59 -1.25 -14.16
CA CYS A 168 7.58 -0.41 -13.52
C CYS A 168 7.07 -1.00 -12.18
N PHE A 169 6.93 -2.31 -12.07
CA PHE A 169 6.65 -3.00 -10.81
C PHE A 169 7.77 -2.77 -9.80
N ALA A 170 9.00 -3.02 -10.22
CA ALA A 170 10.17 -2.90 -9.36
C ALA A 170 10.39 -1.48 -8.83
N LEU A 171 10.19 -0.44 -9.67
CA LEU A 171 10.31 0.97 -9.27
C LEU A 171 9.23 1.42 -8.26
N GLN A 172 8.09 0.74 -8.21
CA GLN A 172 7.02 1.02 -7.25
C GLN A 172 7.09 0.18 -5.97
N SER A 173 7.99 -0.82 -5.92
CA SER A 173 8.13 -1.73 -4.79
C SER A 173 8.83 -1.16 -3.54
N PRO A 174 9.79 -0.20 -3.60
CA PRO A 174 10.45 0.30 -2.40
C PRO A 174 9.48 0.92 -1.39
N ARG A 175 9.69 0.58 -0.10
CA ARG A 175 8.94 1.15 1.03
C ARG A 175 9.40 2.55 1.44
N PHE A 176 10.47 3.02 0.87
CA PHE A 176 10.98 4.37 1.03
C PHE A 176 11.47 4.90 -0.31
N ILE A 177 10.88 6.01 -0.72
CA ILE A 177 11.24 6.79 -1.89
C ILE A 177 11.36 8.24 -1.39
N GLY A 178 12.59 8.70 -1.19
CA GLY A 178 12.85 9.91 -0.42
C GLY A 178 13.08 11.16 -1.24
N THR A 179 13.85 11.10 -2.32
CA THR A 179 14.24 12.29 -3.08
C THR A 179 13.11 12.77 -3.98
N GLU A 180 13.10 14.09 -4.29
CA GLU A 180 12.14 14.66 -5.24
C GLU A 180 12.14 13.94 -6.59
N GLN A 181 13.33 13.55 -7.05
CA GLN A 181 13.49 12.84 -8.30
C GLN A 181 12.85 11.45 -8.28
N SER A 182 13.12 10.65 -7.25
CA SER A 182 12.55 9.31 -7.13
C SER A 182 11.03 9.38 -6.89
N PHE A 183 10.58 10.35 -6.11
CA PHE A 183 9.17 10.61 -5.88
C PHE A 183 8.46 11.06 -7.16
N GLY A 184 9.07 11.97 -7.94
CA GLY A 184 8.55 12.42 -9.23
C GLY A 184 8.44 11.30 -10.27
N LYS A 185 9.40 10.36 -10.29
CA LYS A 185 9.31 9.15 -11.14
C LYS A 185 8.10 8.29 -10.78
N ARG A 186 7.85 8.05 -9.50
CA ARG A 186 6.66 7.30 -9.08
C ARG A 186 5.38 8.01 -9.52
N ALA A 187 5.27 9.33 -9.33
CA ALA A 187 4.13 10.10 -9.78
C ALA A 187 3.92 9.99 -11.31
N THR A 188 5.01 10.03 -12.10
CA THR A 188 4.97 9.81 -13.54
C THR A 188 4.48 8.39 -13.89
N LEU A 189 4.98 7.37 -13.20
CA LEU A 189 4.55 6.00 -13.41
C LEU A 189 3.07 5.80 -13.07
N LEU A 190 2.58 6.37 -11.98
CA LEU A 190 1.17 6.29 -11.60
C LEU A 190 0.22 6.92 -12.62
N GLN A 191 0.68 7.86 -13.43
CA GLN A 191 -0.09 8.45 -14.53
C GLN A 191 0.02 7.64 -15.83
N TRP A 192 1.21 7.18 -16.17
CA TRP A 192 1.51 6.54 -17.45
C TRP A 192 1.21 5.02 -17.47
N PHE A 193 1.56 4.33 -16.40
CA PHE A 193 1.58 2.87 -16.37
C PHE A 193 0.19 2.20 -16.38
N PRO A 194 -0.89 2.74 -15.79
CA PRO A 194 -2.19 2.06 -15.77
C PRO A 194 -2.71 1.65 -17.15
N GLU A 195 -2.63 2.55 -18.15
CA GLU A 195 -3.08 2.23 -19.53
C GLU A 195 -2.21 1.16 -20.18
N LYS A 196 -0.93 1.13 -19.88
CA LYS A 196 0.02 0.13 -20.40
C LYS A 196 -0.20 -1.21 -19.71
N LEU A 197 -0.29 -1.21 -18.39
CA LEU A 197 -0.53 -2.42 -17.59
C LEU A 197 -1.84 -3.11 -18.03
N ALA A 198 -2.90 -2.35 -18.31
CA ALA A 198 -4.17 -2.90 -18.80
C ALA A 198 -4.04 -3.71 -20.12
N GLN A 199 -2.97 -3.51 -20.90
CA GLN A 199 -2.69 -4.24 -22.14
C GLN A 199 -1.96 -5.58 -21.91
N ILE A 200 -1.39 -5.81 -20.73
CA ILE A 200 -0.72 -7.07 -20.37
C ILE A 200 -1.76 -8.17 -20.18
N GLU A 201 -1.56 -9.32 -20.81
CA GLU A 201 -2.54 -10.41 -20.77
C GLU A 201 -2.58 -11.16 -19.43
N ASN A 202 -1.41 -11.43 -18.86
CA ASN A 202 -1.29 -12.20 -17.60
C ASN A 202 -0.02 -11.85 -16.82
N LEU A 203 0.17 -12.46 -15.65
CA LEU A 203 1.28 -12.19 -14.74
C LEU A 203 2.50 -13.12 -14.91
N ASN A 204 2.50 -14.04 -15.89
CA ASN A 204 3.49 -15.12 -15.98
C ASN A 204 4.93 -14.61 -16.11
N ASN A 205 5.12 -13.53 -16.87
CA ASN A 205 6.43 -12.93 -17.14
C ASN A 205 6.67 -11.64 -16.34
N LEU A 206 5.83 -11.36 -15.34
CA LEU A 206 5.99 -10.21 -14.45
C LEU A 206 6.49 -10.64 -13.07
N PRO A 207 7.14 -9.76 -12.32
CA PRO A 207 7.55 -10.04 -10.95
C PRO A 207 6.32 -10.01 -10.00
N SER A 208 5.40 -10.97 -10.20
CA SER A 208 4.09 -11.01 -9.53
C SER A 208 4.17 -11.07 -8.01
N GLY A 209 5.30 -11.52 -7.45
CA GLY A 209 5.55 -11.55 -6.01
C GLY A 209 5.54 -10.16 -5.34
N ILE A 210 5.75 -9.09 -6.10
CA ILE A 210 5.69 -7.69 -5.60
C ILE A 210 4.43 -6.94 -6.05
N SER A 211 3.40 -7.63 -6.57
CA SER A 211 2.13 -7.00 -6.95
C SER A 211 1.46 -6.27 -5.78
N HIS A 212 1.62 -6.78 -4.55
CA HIS A 212 1.10 -6.13 -3.34
C HIS A 212 1.77 -4.77 -3.07
N ASP A 213 3.05 -4.60 -3.39
CA ASP A 213 3.74 -3.32 -3.28
C ASP A 213 3.14 -2.31 -4.27
N VAL A 214 3.00 -2.70 -5.55
CA VAL A 214 2.37 -1.86 -6.60
C VAL A 214 0.95 -1.46 -6.18
N TYR A 215 0.18 -2.40 -5.65
CA TYR A 215 -1.20 -2.19 -5.21
C TYR A 215 -1.28 -1.22 -4.03
N MET A 216 -0.43 -1.36 -3.02
CA MET A 216 -0.54 -0.62 -1.76
C MET A 216 0.23 0.71 -1.78
N HIS A 217 1.45 0.74 -2.33
CA HIS A 217 2.34 1.89 -2.19
C HIS A 217 1.86 3.13 -2.96
N CYS A 218 1.01 2.96 -3.98
CA CYS A 218 0.40 4.10 -4.69
C CYS A 218 -0.37 5.04 -3.75
N SER A 219 -0.95 4.52 -2.67
CA SER A 219 -1.74 5.31 -1.69
C SER A 219 -0.91 6.39 -0.97
N TYR A 220 0.41 6.24 -0.91
CA TYR A 220 1.31 7.18 -0.26
C TYR A 220 1.76 8.34 -1.17
N ASP A 221 1.34 8.33 -2.44
CA ASP A 221 1.64 9.41 -3.39
C ASP A 221 0.65 10.58 -3.26
N VAL A 222 1.02 11.73 -3.81
CA VAL A 222 0.18 12.94 -3.86
C VAL A 222 -0.63 13.04 -5.15
N ALA A 223 -0.36 12.18 -6.15
CA ALA A 223 -1.03 12.22 -7.44
C ALA A 223 -2.53 11.93 -7.31
N ALA A 224 -3.38 12.73 -7.99
CA ALA A 224 -4.84 12.62 -7.89
C ALA A 224 -5.36 11.25 -8.35
N ASN A 225 -4.78 10.67 -9.40
CA ASN A 225 -5.21 9.39 -10.00
C ASN A 225 -4.35 8.20 -9.57
N LYS A 226 -3.70 8.31 -8.41
CA LYS A 226 -2.74 7.31 -7.90
C LYS A 226 -3.30 5.89 -7.79
N HIS A 227 -4.60 5.74 -7.58
CA HIS A 227 -5.25 4.44 -7.43
C HIS A 227 -5.64 3.77 -8.77
N ASN A 228 -5.53 4.44 -9.92
CA ASN A 228 -5.85 3.85 -11.21
C ASN A 228 -4.98 2.62 -11.54
N VAL A 229 -3.77 2.55 -11.00
CA VAL A 229 -2.91 1.38 -11.13
C VAL A 229 -3.53 0.12 -10.52
N LYS A 230 -4.35 0.27 -9.46
CA LYS A 230 -5.07 -0.86 -8.85
C LYS A 230 -6.10 -1.45 -9.82
N HIS A 231 -6.86 -0.60 -10.53
CA HIS A 231 -7.82 -1.07 -11.51
C HIS A 231 -7.14 -1.89 -12.62
N ALA A 232 -6.06 -1.35 -13.20
CA ALA A 232 -5.30 -2.05 -14.21
C ALA A 232 -4.71 -3.38 -13.71
N LEU A 233 -4.14 -3.39 -12.50
CA LEU A 233 -3.59 -4.59 -11.87
C LEU A 233 -4.69 -5.64 -11.63
N ASN A 234 -5.86 -5.22 -11.12
CA ASN A 234 -7.02 -6.10 -10.92
C ASN A 234 -7.46 -6.77 -12.23
N GLN A 235 -7.48 -6.04 -13.35
CA GLN A 235 -7.81 -6.59 -14.65
C GLN A 235 -6.80 -7.66 -15.10
N VAL A 236 -5.50 -7.42 -14.92
CA VAL A 236 -4.46 -8.42 -15.23
C VAL A 236 -4.58 -9.64 -14.33
N ILE A 237 -4.78 -9.45 -13.03
CA ILE A 237 -5.01 -10.55 -12.08
C ILE A 237 -6.22 -11.37 -12.50
N ARG A 238 -7.34 -10.72 -12.85
CA ARG A 238 -8.55 -11.43 -13.27
C ARG A 238 -8.32 -12.26 -14.54
N ARG A 239 -7.65 -11.70 -15.55
CA ARG A 239 -7.28 -12.45 -16.77
C ARG A 239 -6.37 -13.64 -16.46
N HIS A 240 -5.37 -13.42 -15.60
CA HIS A 240 -4.47 -14.48 -15.15
C HIS A 240 -5.21 -15.61 -14.41
N LEU A 241 -6.16 -15.30 -13.53
CA LEU A 241 -6.99 -16.28 -12.85
C LEU A 241 -7.82 -17.12 -13.83
N ILE A 242 -8.50 -16.47 -14.78
CA ILE A 242 -9.31 -17.17 -15.80
C ILE A 242 -8.41 -18.07 -16.66
N ALA A 243 -7.27 -17.57 -17.12
CA ALA A 243 -6.29 -18.35 -17.91
C ALA A 243 -5.74 -19.56 -17.12
N SER A 244 -5.69 -19.46 -15.77
CA SER A 244 -5.30 -20.54 -14.87
C SER A 244 -6.44 -21.53 -14.54
N GLY A 245 -7.61 -21.38 -15.18
CA GLY A 245 -8.78 -22.26 -15.01
C GLY A 245 -9.68 -21.89 -13.84
N TRP A 246 -9.55 -20.68 -13.28
CA TRP A 246 -10.42 -20.21 -12.20
C TRP A 246 -11.87 -20.06 -12.67
N THR A 247 -12.79 -20.53 -11.84
CA THR A 247 -14.24 -20.30 -11.98
C THR A 247 -14.81 -19.76 -10.69
N ASP A 248 -15.67 -18.76 -10.81
CA ASP A 248 -16.33 -18.18 -9.64
C ASP A 248 -17.32 -19.17 -9.00
N ARG A 249 -17.64 -18.92 -7.73
CA ARG A 249 -18.63 -19.69 -7.00
C ARG A 249 -20.05 -19.34 -7.47
N ASP A 250 -20.95 -20.32 -7.43
CA ASP A 250 -22.41 -20.09 -7.54
C ASP A 250 -22.92 -19.48 -6.23
N VAL A 251 -23.03 -18.15 -6.21
CA VAL A 251 -23.39 -17.36 -5.02
C VAL A 251 -24.88 -17.43 -4.64
N THR A 252 -25.71 -18.10 -5.46
CA THR A 252 -27.12 -18.33 -5.12
C THR A 252 -27.31 -19.44 -4.08
N LYS A 253 -26.30 -20.27 -3.88
CA LYS A 253 -26.29 -21.36 -2.89
C LYS A 253 -25.84 -20.81 -1.53
N LEU A 254 -26.80 -20.36 -0.74
CA LEU A 254 -26.55 -19.83 0.60
C LEU A 254 -26.77 -20.89 1.67
N GLY A 255 -25.96 -20.81 2.72
CA GLY A 255 -26.03 -21.68 3.90
C GLY A 255 -26.32 -20.87 5.16
N GLU A 256 -26.71 -21.60 6.20
CA GLU A 256 -26.90 -21.07 7.55
C GLU A 256 -26.24 -22.01 8.57
N CYS A 257 -25.63 -21.45 9.57
CA CYS A 257 -25.14 -22.19 10.72
C CYS A 257 -25.81 -21.63 11.99
N ASN A 258 -26.44 -22.53 12.79
CA ASN A 258 -27.21 -22.14 13.97
C ASN A 258 -28.28 -21.08 13.70
N GLY A 259 -28.93 -21.13 12.53
CA GLY A 259 -29.96 -20.17 12.12
C GLY A 259 -29.43 -18.77 11.74
N LYS A 260 -28.12 -18.64 11.52
CA LYS A 260 -27.47 -17.41 11.08
C LYS A 260 -26.82 -17.59 9.70
N PRO A 261 -26.91 -16.60 8.80
CA PRO A 261 -26.14 -16.62 7.55
C PRO A 261 -24.65 -16.63 7.84
N VAL A 262 -23.87 -17.21 6.94
CA VAL A 262 -22.42 -17.37 7.11
C VAL A 262 -21.67 -16.17 6.54
N MET A 263 -20.77 -15.61 7.33
CA MET A 263 -19.79 -14.60 6.92
C MET A 263 -18.38 -15.21 6.95
N ILE A 264 -17.73 -15.22 5.80
CA ILE A 264 -16.33 -15.61 5.68
C ILE A 264 -15.46 -14.36 5.78
N VAL A 265 -14.45 -14.39 6.64
CA VAL A 265 -13.51 -13.27 6.85
C VAL A 265 -12.11 -13.70 6.48
N LEU A 266 -11.54 -13.08 5.46
CA LEU A 266 -10.14 -13.32 5.06
C LEU A 266 -9.22 -12.28 5.70
N LEU A 267 -8.22 -12.74 6.42
CA LEU A 267 -7.30 -11.94 7.22
C LEU A 267 -5.90 -11.90 6.63
N GLU A 268 -5.29 -10.73 6.61
CA GLU A 268 -3.86 -10.53 6.31
C GLU A 268 -3.03 -10.71 7.60
N HIS A 269 -2.80 -9.59 8.30
CA HIS A 269 -2.12 -9.57 9.61
C HIS A 269 -3.17 -9.27 10.69
N PHE A 270 -3.39 -10.21 11.60
CA PHE A 270 -4.42 -10.06 12.61
C PHE A 270 -4.01 -10.71 13.94
N HIS A 271 -3.21 -9.97 14.71
CA HIS A 271 -2.79 -10.35 16.05
C HIS A 271 -2.98 -9.18 17.02
N SER A 272 -3.02 -9.46 18.30
CA SER A 272 -3.42 -8.52 19.37
C SER A 272 -2.63 -7.21 19.43
N ALA A 273 -1.39 -7.18 18.91
CA ALA A 273 -0.60 -5.97 18.81
C ALA A 273 -0.74 -5.23 17.46
N HIS A 274 -1.37 -5.85 16.46
CA HIS A 274 -1.47 -5.28 15.12
C HIS A 274 -2.61 -4.26 14.99
N SER A 275 -2.41 -3.25 14.16
CA SER A 275 -3.38 -2.18 13.94
C SER A 275 -4.76 -2.69 13.51
N ILE A 276 -4.83 -3.68 12.62
CA ILE A 276 -6.11 -4.21 12.10
C ILE A 276 -6.92 -4.91 13.21
N TYR A 277 -6.28 -5.65 14.10
CA TYR A 277 -6.95 -6.21 15.27
C TYR A 277 -7.52 -5.10 16.16
N ARG A 278 -6.71 -4.08 16.45
CA ARG A 278 -7.07 -2.97 17.32
C ARG A 278 -8.23 -2.13 16.79
N THR A 279 -8.41 -2.06 15.47
CA THR A 279 -9.46 -1.25 14.82
C THR A 279 -10.71 -2.04 14.44
N HIS A 280 -10.63 -3.35 14.20
CA HIS A 280 -11.73 -4.10 13.60
C HIS A 280 -12.21 -5.31 14.41
N SER A 281 -11.48 -5.76 15.44
CA SER A 281 -11.85 -6.97 16.19
C SER A 281 -13.21 -6.86 16.88
N THR A 282 -13.53 -5.71 17.48
CA THR A 282 -14.78 -5.50 18.23
C THR A 282 -16.03 -5.55 17.35
N SER A 283 -15.98 -4.95 16.16
CA SER A 283 -17.08 -4.98 15.20
C SER A 283 -17.34 -6.38 14.64
N MET A 284 -16.29 -7.16 14.41
CA MET A 284 -16.42 -8.56 14.01
C MET A 284 -16.99 -9.42 15.14
N GLN A 285 -16.52 -9.23 16.38
CA GLN A 285 -17.11 -9.93 17.53
C GLN A 285 -18.60 -9.62 17.69
N ALA A 286 -19.00 -8.35 17.55
CA ALA A 286 -20.42 -7.95 17.61
C ALA A 286 -21.24 -8.50 16.43
N ALA A 287 -20.66 -8.64 15.24
CA ALA A 287 -21.34 -9.22 14.08
C ALA A 287 -21.74 -10.69 14.29
N ARG A 288 -21.13 -11.41 15.24
CA ARG A 288 -21.51 -12.79 15.61
C ARG A 288 -22.93 -12.89 16.16
N GLU A 289 -23.54 -11.82 16.60
CA GLU A 289 -24.95 -11.82 16.96
C GLU A 289 -25.86 -12.13 15.76
N ARG A 290 -25.44 -11.75 14.55
CA ARG A 290 -26.24 -11.80 13.32
C ARG A 290 -25.74 -12.81 12.30
N PHE A 291 -24.46 -13.11 12.33
CA PHE A 291 -23.80 -14.03 11.41
C PHE A 291 -23.06 -15.12 12.17
N HIS A 292 -22.88 -16.26 11.52
CA HIS A 292 -21.86 -17.22 11.91
C HIS A 292 -20.56 -16.84 11.22
N LEU A 293 -19.53 -16.46 11.97
CA LEU A 293 -18.26 -15.96 11.45
C LEU A 293 -17.21 -17.06 11.35
N ILE A 294 -16.70 -17.26 10.14
CA ILE A 294 -15.57 -18.15 9.87
C ILE A 294 -14.38 -17.29 9.46
N GLY A 295 -13.33 -17.26 10.29
CA GLY A 295 -12.07 -16.58 10.00
C GLY A 295 -11.13 -17.48 9.21
N ILE A 296 -10.45 -16.92 8.22
CA ILE A 296 -9.41 -17.57 7.43
C ILE A 296 -8.17 -16.68 7.44
N GLY A 297 -7.03 -17.20 7.86
CA GLY A 297 -5.79 -16.42 7.91
C GLY A 297 -4.55 -17.30 8.05
N GLY A 298 -3.37 -16.71 7.89
CA GLY A 298 -2.09 -17.37 8.02
C GLY A 298 -1.64 -17.53 9.48
N SER A 299 -0.43 -18.04 9.67
CA SER A 299 0.19 -18.25 10.99
C SER A 299 0.43 -16.96 11.79
N ALA A 300 0.34 -15.79 11.14
CA ALA A 300 0.43 -14.49 11.81
C ALA A 300 -0.81 -14.14 12.65
N VAL A 301 -1.92 -14.91 12.55
CA VAL A 301 -3.11 -14.74 13.39
C VAL A 301 -2.88 -15.44 14.72
N ASP A 302 -2.77 -14.67 15.81
CA ASP A 302 -2.58 -15.21 17.16
C ASP A 302 -3.89 -15.76 17.77
N ASP A 303 -3.81 -16.36 18.97
CA ASP A 303 -4.97 -16.93 19.65
C ASP A 303 -6.05 -15.87 19.95
N ALA A 304 -5.66 -14.65 20.26
CA ALA A 304 -6.60 -13.54 20.47
C ALA A 304 -7.33 -13.18 19.15
N GLY A 305 -6.62 -13.18 18.03
CA GLY A 305 -7.19 -12.98 16.70
C GLY A 305 -8.16 -14.10 16.33
N ARG A 306 -7.81 -15.36 16.59
CA ARG A 306 -8.68 -16.52 16.30
C ARG A 306 -9.95 -16.53 17.14
N ALA A 307 -9.88 -16.09 18.39
CA ALA A 307 -11.01 -16.04 19.32
C ALA A 307 -12.12 -15.06 18.90
N VAL A 308 -11.86 -14.17 17.96
CA VAL A 308 -12.86 -13.25 17.37
C VAL A 308 -13.95 -14.00 16.61
N PHE A 309 -13.66 -15.20 16.08
CA PHE A 309 -14.51 -15.97 15.17
C PHE A 309 -15.21 -17.14 15.88
N ASP A 310 -16.30 -17.63 15.30
CA ASP A 310 -16.94 -18.87 15.73
C ASP A 310 -16.12 -20.08 15.29
N GLU A 311 -15.51 -20.02 14.12
CA GLU A 311 -14.58 -21.00 13.57
C GLU A 311 -13.39 -20.30 12.92
N PHE A 312 -12.22 -20.96 12.94
CA PHE A 312 -11.02 -20.44 12.29
C PHE A 312 -10.29 -21.53 11.49
N HIS A 313 -9.96 -21.20 10.24
CA HIS A 313 -9.18 -22.07 9.35
C HIS A 313 -7.83 -21.47 9.04
N LEU A 314 -6.76 -22.23 9.28
CA LEU A 314 -5.42 -21.83 8.90
C LEU A 314 -5.22 -22.04 7.39
N ILE A 315 -4.82 -20.98 6.68
CA ILE A 315 -4.47 -21.05 5.27
C ILE A 315 -2.94 -21.13 5.13
N GLU A 316 -2.47 -22.20 4.49
CA GLU A 316 -1.05 -22.49 4.33
C GLU A 316 -0.66 -22.67 2.87
N GLY A 317 0.66 -22.78 2.62
CA GLY A 317 1.23 -23.00 1.29
C GLY A 317 1.62 -21.71 0.55
N ASN A 318 2.39 -21.88 -0.51
CA ASN A 318 2.97 -20.77 -1.29
C ASN A 318 2.23 -20.49 -2.60
N SER A 319 1.33 -21.38 -3.02
CA SER A 319 0.55 -21.20 -4.25
C SER A 319 -0.66 -20.32 -4.01
N ILE A 320 -0.73 -19.17 -4.65
CA ILE A 320 -1.89 -18.27 -4.59
C ILE A 320 -3.15 -18.99 -5.10
N ILE A 321 -3.07 -19.69 -6.22
CA ILE A 321 -4.22 -20.46 -6.76
C ILE A 321 -4.67 -21.54 -5.77
N GLY A 322 -3.72 -22.21 -5.10
CA GLY A 322 -4.04 -23.20 -4.06
C GLY A 322 -4.78 -22.56 -2.87
N LYS A 323 -4.33 -21.42 -2.40
CA LYS A 323 -4.98 -20.65 -1.32
C LYS A 323 -6.39 -20.18 -1.73
N LEU A 324 -6.57 -19.69 -2.95
CA LEU A 324 -7.89 -19.28 -3.47
C LEU A 324 -8.83 -20.47 -3.62
N THR A 325 -8.33 -21.62 -4.05
CA THR A 325 -9.13 -22.85 -4.15
C THR A 325 -9.60 -23.31 -2.76
N PHE A 326 -8.71 -23.30 -1.77
CA PHE A 326 -9.07 -23.59 -0.38
C PHE A 326 -10.15 -22.63 0.14
N LEU A 327 -9.96 -21.32 -0.08
CA LEU A 327 -10.92 -20.28 0.30
C LEU A 327 -12.29 -20.49 -0.37
N LYS A 328 -12.30 -20.79 -1.68
CA LYS A 328 -13.53 -21.09 -2.42
C LYS A 328 -14.24 -22.32 -1.88
N THR A 329 -13.49 -23.38 -1.55
CA THR A 329 -14.04 -24.61 -0.95
C THR A 329 -14.77 -24.31 0.35
N ILE A 330 -14.15 -23.55 1.27
CA ILE A 330 -14.79 -23.17 2.52
C ILE A 330 -16.05 -22.32 2.25
N CYS A 331 -16.02 -21.40 1.29
CA CYS A 331 -17.18 -20.61 0.90
C CYS A 331 -18.32 -21.48 0.32
N GLU A 332 -18.00 -22.52 -0.45
CA GLU A 332 -18.97 -23.43 -1.05
C GLU A 332 -19.61 -24.36 -0.01
N GLU A 333 -18.80 -24.98 0.84
CA GLU A 333 -19.23 -25.93 1.87
C GLU A 333 -20.16 -25.27 2.90
N ASN A 334 -19.88 -24.00 3.24
CA ASN A 334 -20.64 -23.25 4.24
C ASN A 334 -21.71 -22.34 3.64
N GLY A 335 -21.82 -22.28 2.32
CA GLY A 335 -22.82 -21.41 1.66
C GLY A 335 -22.65 -19.93 2.01
N ALA A 336 -21.43 -19.40 1.90
CA ALA A 336 -21.08 -18.04 2.30
C ALA A 336 -22.03 -17.00 1.75
N SER A 337 -22.59 -16.17 2.63
CA SER A 337 -23.51 -15.07 2.33
C SER A 337 -22.79 -13.73 2.23
N VAL A 338 -21.74 -13.53 3.03
CA VAL A 338 -20.88 -12.35 3.05
C VAL A 338 -19.43 -12.81 3.00
N PHE A 339 -18.63 -12.17 2.16
CA PHE A 339 -17.17 -12.28 2.14
C PHE A 339 -16.59 -10.93 2.55
N TYR A 340 -15.88 -10.90 3.67
CA TYR A 340 -15.36 -9.70 4.29
C TYR A 340 -13.85 -9.73 4.42
N MET A 341 -13.21 -8.64 4.04
CA MET A 341 -11.79 -8.40 4.25
C MET A 341 -11.61 -7.11 5.06
N PRO A 342 -11.21 -7.16 6.34
CA PRO A 342 -11.00 -5.95 7.14
C PRO A 342 -9.85 -5.09 6.62
N SER A 343 -8.94 -5.70 5.84
CA SER A 343 -7.80 -5.06 5.18
C SER A 343 -7.51 -5.76 3.86
N ILE A 344 -6.98 -5.01 2.90
CA ILE A 344 -6.52 -5.52 1.61
C ILE A 344 -5.27 -4.75 1.17
N GLY A 345 -4.27 -5.45 0.65
CA GLY A 345 -3.10 -4.87 0.01
C GLY A 345 -1.76 -5.25 0.62
N MET A 346 -1.73 -5.84 1.82
CA MET A 346 -0.51 -6.29 2.48
C MET A 346 -0.14 -7.75 2.14
N ASP A 347 -1.10 -8.53 1.62
CA ASP A 347 -0.90 -9.92 1.20
C ASP A 347 -1.47 -10.17 -0.20
N LEU A 348 -0.76 -10.96 -1.00
CA LEU A 348 -1.20 -11.30 -2.35
C LEU A 348 -2.55 -12.05 -2.35
N THR A 349 -2.82 -12.85 -1.33
CA THR A 349 -4.05 -13.66 -1.24
C THR A 349 -5.30 -12.77 -1.24
N THR A 350 -5.29 -11.68 -0.47
CA THR A 350 -6.43 -10.74 -0.39
C THR A 350 -6.63 -10.00 -1.71
N ILE A 351 -5.52 -9.55 -2.35
CA ILE A 351 -5.59 -8.85 -3.65
C ILE A 351 -6.14 -9.78 -4.73
N PHE A 352 -5.70 -11.03 -4.79
CA PHE A 352 -6.21 -11.99 -5.77
C PHE A 352 -7.66 -12.39 -5.44
N ALA A 353 -7.99 -12.60 -4.17
CA ALA A 353 -9.36 -12.91 -3.72
C ALA A 353 -10.35 -11.78 -4.06
N SER A 354 -9.92 -10.52 -4.00
CA SER A 354 -10.75 -9.37 -4.38
C SER A 354 -11.12 -9.35 -5.87
N ASN A 355 -10.50 -10.20 -6.69
CA ASN A 355 -10.79 -10.36 -8.12
C ASN A 355 -11.55 -11.66 -8.44
N THR A 356 -12.26 -12.20 -7.44
CA THR A 356 -13.06 -13.43 -7.53
C THR A 356 -14.45 -13.22 -6.93
N ARG A 357 -15.43 -14.00 -7.36
CA ARG A 357 -16.77 -14.00 -6.74
C ARG A 357 -16.88 -15.20 -5.79
N LEU A 358 -16.93 -14.93 -4.48
CA LEU A 358 -16.99 -15.92 -3.42
C LEU A 358 -18.29 -15.87 -2.61
N ALA A 359 -18.93 -14.71 -2.52
CA ALA A 359 -20.20 -14.49 -1.86
C ALA A 359 -21.05 -13.46 -2.60
N PRO A 360 -22.38 -13.39 -2.38
CA PRO A 360 -23.21 -12.37 -2.98
C PRO A 360 -22.88 -10.95 -2.53
N ILE A 361 -22.45 -10.80 -1.29
CA ILE A 361 -22.02 -9.52 -0.71
C ILE A 361 -20.52 -9.61 -0.41
N GLN A 362 -19.72 -8.80 -1.09
CA GLN A 362 -18.26 -8.72 -0.85
C GLN A 362 -17.90 -7.33 -0.38
N VAL A 363 -17.20 -7.27 0.74
CA VAL A 363 -17.02 -6.04 1.53
C VAL A 363 -15.59 -5.92 2.02
N ILE A 364 -15.08 -4.73 2.03
CA ILE A 364 -13.82 -4.39 2.70
C ILE A 364 -14.04 -3.39 3.83
N ALA A 365 -13.06 -3.26 4.71
CA ALA A 365 -12.94 -2.14 5.62
C ALA A 365 -11.58 -1.44 5.46
N LEU A 366 -11.32 -0.46 6.31
CA LEU A 366 -10.25 0.50 6.14
C LEU A 366 -8.94 0.11 6.86
N GLY A 367 -8.63 -1.18 6.96
CA GLY A 367 -7.32 -1.60 7.45
C GLY A 367 -6.17 -1.05 6.60
N HIS A 368 -6.39 -0.94 5.28
CA HIS A 368 -5.67 -0.02 4.40
C HIS A 368 -6.71 0.96 3.82
N PRO A 369 -6.71 2.25 4.25
CA PRO A 369 -7.82 3.17 4.03
C PRO A 369 -7.81 3.80 2.62
N ALA A 370 -8.07 2.99 1.61
CA ALA A 370 -8.16 3.42 0.21
C ALA A 370 -9.06 2.48 -0.60
N THR A 371 -9.61 2.98 -1.70
CA THR A 371 -10.38 2.18 -2.66
C THR A 371 -9.60 0.99 -3.20
N THR A 372 -10.30 -0.10 -3.53
CA THR A 372 -9.71 -1.28 -4.18
C THR A 372 -9.68 -1.18 -5.69
N HIS A 373 -10.59 -0.42 -6.30
CA HIS A 373 -10.88 -0.45 -7.73
C HIS A 373 -11.16 -1.86 -8.29
N SER A 374 -11.74 -2.74 -7.48
CA SER A 374 -12.14 -4.07 -7.89
C SER A 374 -13.60 -4.09 -8.35
N ASP A 375 -13.85 -4.76 -9.49
CA ASP A 375 -15.21 -5.01 -10.00
C ASP A 375 -15.99 -6.05 -9.18
N PHE A 376 -15.36 -6.67 -8.19
CA PHE A 376 -15.92 -7.75 -7.37
C PHE A 376 -16.20 -7.34 -5.92
N ILE A 377 -15.85 -6.11 -5.53
CA ILE A 377 -16.11 -5.58 -4.19
C ILE A 377 -17.19 -4.51 -4.30
N GLU A 378 -18.35 -4.77 -3.70
CA GLU A 378 -19.48 -3.86 -3.74
C GLU A 378 -19.39 -2.74 -2.71
N TYR A 379 -18.86 -3.03 -1.52
CA TYR A 379 -18.98 -2.14 -0.38
C TYR A 379 -17.68 -1.92 0.37
N VAL A 380 -17.56 -0.70 0.92
CA VAL A 380 -16.55 -0.35 1.93
C VAL A 380 -17.27 0.05 3.22
N ILE A 381 -16.91 -0.57 4.33
CA ILE A 381 -17.36 -0.17 5.67
C ILE A 381 -16.45 0.94 6.18
N VAL A 382 -17.05 2.07 6.56
CA VAL A 382 -16.34 3.25 7.05
C VAL A 382 -17.17 4.01 8.05
N GLU A 383 -16.56 4.56 9.09
CA GLU A 383 -17.22 5.52 9.97
C GLU A 383 -17.44 6.86 9.27
N ASP A 384 -18.60 7.47 9.46
CA ASP A 384 -19.07 8.63 8.70
C ASP A 384 -18.11 9.83 8.78
N ASP A 385 -17.52 10.07 9.93
CA ASP A 385 -16.58 11.17 10.15
C ASP A 385 -15.15 10.93 9.62
N TYR A 386 -14.88 9.76 9.01
CA TYR A 386 -13.63 9.48 8.30
C TYR A 386 -13.74 9.72 6.78
N VAL A 387 -14.93 10.03 6.28
CA VAL A 387 -15.15 10.24 4.85
C VAL A 387 -14.93 11.71 4.51
N GLY A 388 -13.86 11.99 3.75
CA GLY A 388 -13.63 13.30 3.16
C GLY A 388 -14.46 13.49 1.88
N SER A 389 -14.33 12.58 0.92
CA SER A 389 -15.13 12.53 -0.32
C SER A 389 -15.48 11.11 -0.72
N GLU A 390 -16.72 10.86 -1.10
CA GLU A 390 -17.16 9.57 -1.66
C GLU A 390 -16.55 9.29 -3.04
N GLU A 391 -16.20 10.34 -3.79
CA GLU A 391 -15.61 10.25 -5.12
C GLU A 391 -14.25 9.55 -5.14
N CYS A 392 -13.61 9.40 -3.97
CA CYS A 392 -12.35 8.68 -3.81
C CYS A 392 -12.51 7.15 -3.84
N PHE A 393 -13.75 6.64 -3.88
CA PHE A 393 -14.04 5.21 -3.84
C PHE A 393 -14.77 4.76 -5.12
N SER A 394 -14.41 3.60 -5.63
CA SER A 394 -15.15 2.88 -6.67
C SER A 394 -16.32 2.07 -6.09
N GLU A 395 -16.21 1.71 -4.82
CA GLU A 395 -17.20 0.95 -4.06
C GLU A 395 -18.27 1.86 -3.45
N THR A 396 -19.42 1.29 -3.12
CA THR A 396 -20.45 1.99 -2.33
C THR A 396 -20.05 2.01 -0.85
N LEU A 397 -20.07 3.20 -0.23
CA LEU A 397 -19.75 3.34 1.18
C LEU A 397 -20.94 2.89 2.07
N LEU A 398 -20.68 1.96 2.97
CA LEU A 398 -21.56 1.64 4.10
C LEU A 398 -21.11 2.48 5.30
N ARG A 399 -21.71 3.65 5.45
CA ARG A 399 -21.34 4.60 6.50
C ARG A 399 -21.90 4.15 7.84
N LEU A 400 -21.01 4.03 8.82
CA LEU A 400 -21.34 3.69 10.20
C LEU A 400 -21.32 4.96 11.08
N PRO A 401 -22.01 4.94 12.24
CA PRO A 401 -21.81 5.97 13.26
C PRO A 401 -20.34 6.13 13.63
N LYS A 402 -19.93 7.32 14.04
CA LYS A 402 -18.54 7.68 14.34
C LYS A 402 -17.84 6.88 15.47
N ASP A 403 -18.60 6.09 16.22
CA ASP A 403 -18.13 5.25 17.33
C ASP A 403 -18.37 3.75 17.10
N ALA A 404 -18.65 3.37 15.85
CA ALA A 404 -18.97 1.99 15.50
C ALA A 404 -17.74 1.07 15.37
N LEU A 405 -16.55 1.63 15.31
CA LEU A 405 -15.27 0.90 15.28
C LEU A 405 -14.37 1.37 16.44
N PRO A 406 -14.74 1.13 17.71
CA PRO A 406 -13.96 1.56 18.85
C PRO A 406 -12.59 0.84 18.85
N TYR A 407 -11.53 1.60 19.15
CA TYR A 407 -10.19 1.03 19.24
C TYR A 407 -10.03 0.10 20.42
N VAL A 408 -9.24 -0.96 20.23
CA VAL A 408 -8.77 -1.81 21.33
C VAL A 408 -7.36 -1.36 21.72
N PRO A 409 -7.05 -1.23 23.03
CA PRO A 409 -5.69 -0.95 23.47
C PRO A 409 -4.69 -1.97 22.92
N SER A 410 -3.49 -1.52 22.57
CA SER A 410 -2.42 -2.47 22.24
C SER A 410 -2.09 -3.34 23.46
N ALA A 411 -1.88 -4.63 23.26
CA ALA A 411 -1.40 -5.52 24.33
C ALA A 411 -0.05 -5.06 24.92
N LEU A 412 0.69 -4.23 24.19
CA LEU A 412 1.98 -3.67 24.59
C LEU A 412 1.86 -2.25 25.17
N ALA A 413 0.63 -1.68 25.28
CA ALA A 413 0.43 -0.35 25.80
C ALA A 413 0.80 -0.25 27.30
N PRO A 414 1.42 0.87 27.74
CA PRO A 414 1.72 1.06 29.14
C PRO A 414 0.43 1.19 29.96
N GLN A 415 0.38 0.53 31.14
CA GLN A 415 -0.78 0.55 32.02
C GLN A 415 -0.94 1.90 32.73
N ASN A 416 0.17 2.54 33.07
CA ASN A 416 0.20 3.84 33.71
C ASN A 416 1.21 4.73 33.01
N VAL A 417 0.80 5.94 32.66
CA VAL A 417 1.66 6.95 32.05
C VAL A 417 1.75 8.15 32.99
N GLU A 418 2.94 8.51 33.41
CA GLU A 418 3.21 9.78 34.07
C GLU A 418 3.41 10.85 32.99
N TYR A 419 2.51 11.85 32.94
CA TYR A 419 2.54 12.86 31.89
C TYR A 419 3.63 13.89 32.09
N ARG A 420 4.50 14.07 31.12
CA ARG A 420 5.59 15.04 31.13
C ARG A 420 5.13 16.35 30.51
N LEU A 421 4.80 17.33 31.36
CA LEU A 421 4.35 18.67 30.93
C LEU A 421 5.45 19.69 31.17
N ARG A 422 6.18 20.12 30.14
CA ARG A 422 7.19 21.19 30.23
C ARG A 422 6.55 22.56 29.98
N THR A 423 6.70 23.49 30.91
CA THR A 423 6.03 24.80 30.85
C THR A 423 6.64 25.73 29.80
N GLN A 424 7.96 25.86 29.77
CA GLN A 424 8.68 26.71 28.82
C GLN A 424 9.99 26.04 28.42
N PRO A 425 9.97 25.05 27.53
CA PRO A 425 11.19 24.40 27.09
C PRO A 425 12.05 25.35 26.25
N GLU A 426 13.36 25.34 26.45
CA GLU A 426 14.31 26.09 25.63
C GLU A 426 14.27 25.63 24.17
N VAL A 427 14.09 24.32 23.95
CA VAL A 427 13.87 23.70 22.65
C VAL A 427 12.55 22.96 22.68
N VAL A 428 11.65 23.26 21.76
CA VAL A 428 10.39 22.52 21.58
C VAL A 428 10.66 21.26 20.80
N ASN A 429 10.50 20.11 21.43
CA ASN A 429 10.66 18.81 20.80
C ASN A 429 9.36 18.41 20.09
N ILE A 430 9.43 18.19 18.78
CA ILE A 430 8.30 17.83 17.93
C ILE A 430 8.44 16.36 17.50
N GLY A 431 7.46 15.53 17.90
CA GLY A 431 7.43 14.11 17.55
C GLY A 431 6.77 13.86 16.20
N ILE A 432 7.36 12.98 15.41
CA ILE A 432 6.79 12.43 14.18
C ILE A 432 6.71 10.90 14.32
N ALA A 433 5.51 10.38 14.53
CA ALA A 433 5.24 8.96 14.49
C ALA A 433 4.93 8.56 13.04
N SER A 434 5.79 7.79 12.40
CA SER A 434 5.64 7.50 10.97
C SER A 434 6.26 6.17 10.58
N THR A 435 5.75 5.56 9.51
CA THR A 435 6.51 4.58 8.72
C THR A 435 7.30 5.31 7.64
N THR A 436 8.34 4.67 7.11
CA THR A 436 9.17 5.25 6.03
C THR A 436 8.35 5.61 4.80
N MET A 437 7.27 4.86 4.50
CA MET A 437 6.38 5.10 3.36
C MET A 437 5.65 6.45 3.41
N LYS A 438 5.43 7.01 4.61
CA LYS A 438 4.75 8.29 4.79
C LYS A 438 5.68 9.50 4.66
N LEU A 439 7.00 9.27 4.69
CA LEU A 439 7.98 10.32 4.47
C LEU A 439 8.05 10.66 2.98
N ASN A 440 7.94 11.94 2.66
CA ASN A 440 7.99 12.42 1.29
C ASN A 440 8.56 13.84 1.24
N PRO A 441 9.03 14.32 0.08
CA PRO A 441 9.65 15.65 -0.05
C PRO A 441 8.74 16.80 0.42
N TYR A 442 7.45 16.76 0.13
CA TYR A 442 6.49 17.82 0.50
C TYR A 442 6.32 17.94 2.01
N PHE A 443 6.28 16.80 2.70
CA PHE A 443 6.21 16.77 4.16
C PHE A 443 7.51 17.33 4.78
N LEU A 444 8.67 16.93 4.27
CA LEU A 444 9.97 17.42 4.77
C LEU A 444 10.17 18.93 4.50
N GLU A 445 9.72 19.45 3.35
CA GLU A 445 9.72 20.89 3.07
C GLU A 445 8.82 21.67 4.06
N ALA A 446 7.65 21.11 4.41
CA ALA A 446 6.81 21.72 5.44
C ALA A 446 7.50 21.77 6.81
N LEU A 447 8.18 20.68 7.21
CA LEU A 447 8.94 20.67 8.48
C LEU A 447 10.11 21.67 8.44
N LYS A 448 10.80 21.79 7.32
CA LYS A 448 11.85 22.80 7.12
C LYS A 448 11.28 24.22 7.23
N ALA A 449 10.12 24.50 6.64
CA ALA A 449 9.44 25.77 6.76
C ALA A 449 9.04 26.08 8.21
N ILE A 450 8.60 25.08 8.99
CA ILE A 450 8.31 25.23 10.42
C ILE A 450 9.59 25.63 11.17
N ARG A 451 10.71 24.92 10.98
CA ARG A 451 12.00 25.22 11.59
C ARG A 451 12.48 26.63 11.28
N ASP A 452 12.43 27.00 9.99
CA ASP A 452 13.02 28.26 9.51
C ASP A 452 12.19 29.51 9.90
N ARG A 453 10.86 29.35 10.13
CA ARG A 453 9.93 30.44 10.41
C ARG A 453 9.54 30.54 11.89
N ALA A 454 9.69 29.49 12.69
CA ALA A 454 9.38 29.53 14.12
C ALA A 454 10.36 30.46 14.87
N LYS A 455 9.83 31.24 15.81
CA LYS A 455 10.62 32.13 16.69
C LYS A 455 11.25 31.39 17.87
N VAL A 456 10.78 30.18 18.13
CA VAL A 456 11.34 29.28 19.15
C VAL A 456 12.21 28.24 18.46
N LYS A 457 13.22 27.75 19.17
CA LYS A 457 14.02 26.65 18.65
C LYS A 457 13.19 25.37 18.69
N VAL A 458 13.17 24.65 17.59
CA VAL A 458 12.50 23.36 17.46
C VAL A 458 13.48 22.25 17.13
N HIS A 459 13.18 21.03 17.59
CA HIS A 459 13.91 19.82 17.20
C HIS A 459 12.93 18.70 16.89
N PHE A 460 13.11 18.04 15.74
CA PHE A 460 12.23 17.00 15.26
C PHE A 460 12.75 15.60 15.62
N HIS A 461 11.90 14.81 16.26
CA HIS A 461 12.18 13.41 16.60
C HIS A 461 11.33 12.49 15.74
N PHE A 462 11.94 11.84 14.77
CA PHE A 462 11.29 10.88 13.89
C PHE A 462 11.34 9.50 14.54
N ALA A 463 10.22 9.05 15.11
CA ALA A 463 10.02 7.69 15.61
C ALA A 463 9.51 6.80 14.47
N LEU A 464 10.43 6.09 13.80
CA LEU A 464 10.19 5.49 12.49
C LEU A 464 9.91 3.99 12.55
N GLY A 465 8.75 3.56 12.05
CA GLY A 465 8.53 2.19 11.64
C GLY A 465 9.24 1.87 10.32
N GLN A 466 9.75 0.64 10.17
CA GLN A 466 10.40 0.13 8.96
C GLN A 466 11.75 0.79 8.58
N SER A 467 12.28 1.68 9.39
CA SER A 467 13.61 2.25 9.22
C SER A 467 14.66 1.40 9.94
N SER A 468 14.97 0.22 9.43
CA SER A 468 15.90 -0.74 10.03
C SER A 468 17.01 -1.14 9.08
N GLY A 469 18.07 -1.72 9.63
CA GLY A 469 19.18 -2.30 8.87
C GLY A 469 19.77 -1.32 7.84
N ILE A 470 19.91 -1.79 6.60
CA ILE A 470 20.47 -0.98 5.50
C ILE A 470 19.56 0.16 5.04
N THR A 471 18.27 0.18 5.42
CA THR A 471 17.37 1.28 5.05
C THR A 471 17.62 2.53 5.87
N HIS A 472 17.99 2.38 7.16
CA HIS A 472 18.12 3.50 8.09
C HIS A 472 19.13 4.58 7.67
N PRO A 473 20.34 4.26 7.20
CA PRO A 473 21.33 5.28 6.77
C PRO A 473 20.80 6.19 5.65
N TYR A 474 20.03 5.65 4.71
CA TYR A 474 19.43 6.43 3.63
C TYR A 474 18.31 7.34 4.15
N VAL A 475 17.42 6.82 4.98
CA VAL A 475 16.32 7.60 5.60
C VAL A 475 16.88 8.75 6.44
N GLU A 476 17.89 8.48 7.28
CA GLU A 476 18.56 9.50 8.08
C GLU A 476 19.20 10.60 7.21
N ARG A 477 19.91 10.20 6.15
CA ARG A 477 20.52 11.16 5.21
C ARG A 477 19.45 12.03 4.53
N PHE A 478 18.32 11.45 4.12
CA PHE A 478 17.20 12.18 3.53
C PHE A 478 16.63 13.21 4.52
N ILE A 479 16.33 12.84 5.76
CA ILE A 479 15.83 13.74 6.78
C ILE A 479 16.83 14.87 7.04
N LYS A 480 18.11 14.55 7.19
CA LYS A 480 19.16 15.54 7.43
C LYS A 480 19.41 16.47 6.26
N SER A 481 19.10 16.07 5.03
CA SER A 481 19.24 16.96 3.87
C SER A 481 18.28 18.16 3.91
N TYR A 482 17.12 18.01 4.61
CA TYR A 482 16.14 19.08 4.83
C TYR A 482 16.36 19.83 6.16
N LEU A 483 16.65 19.11 7.22
CA LEU A 483 16.55 19.61 8.59
C LEU A 483 17.92 19.76 9.30
N GLY A 484 18.99 19.24 8.72
CA GLY A 484 20.33 19.31 9.32
C GLY A 484 20.36 18.64 10.71
N ASP A 485 20.98 19.34 11.64
CA ASP A 485 21.12 18.87 13.04
C ASP A 485 19.86 19.15 13.91
N ASP A 486 18.84 19.83 13.36
CA ASP A 486 17.58 20.07 14.06
C ASP A 486 16.61 18.87 13.97
N ALA A 487 17.09 17.71 13.54
CA ALA A 487 16.33 16.48 13.50
C ALA A 487 17.14 15.25 13.93
N THR A 488 16.45 14.32 14.58
CA THR A 488 16.96 12.99 14.91
C THR A 488 16.05 11.92 14.30
N ALA A 489 16.61 11.10 13.42
CA ALA A 489 15.95 9.91 12.90
C ALA A 489 16.24 8.72 13.85
N HIS A 490 15.21 8.22 14.52
CA HIS A 490 15.31 7.03 15.35
C HIS A 490 15.00 5.80 14.50
N ALA A 491 15.90 4.82 14.50
CA ALA A 491 15.67 3.56 13.81
C ALA A 491 14.46 2.81 14.39
N HIS A 492 13.91 1.89 13.61
CA HIS A 492 12.86 1.00 14.10
C HIS A 492 13.26 0.32 15.41
N SER A 493 12.39 0.36 16.38
CA SER A 493 12.63 -0.15 17.73
C SER A 493 11.36 -0.79 18.30
N PRO A 494 11.47 -1.64 19.35
CA PRO A 494 10.33 -2.16 20.07
C PRO A 494 9.39 -1.04 20.56
N TYR A 495 8.09 -1.35 20.65
CA TYR A 495 7.03 -0.37 20.92
C TYR A 495 7.29 0.51 22.17
N HIS A 496 7.82 -0.06 23.25
CA HIS A 496 8.14 0.72 24.45
C HIS A 496 9.25 1.76 24.21
N GLN A 497 10.26 1.45 23.40
CA GLN A 497 11.33 2.41 23.04
C GLN A 497 10.81 3.47 22.07
N TYR A 498 9.97 3.09 21.11
CA TYR A 498 9.27 4.02 20.24
C TYR A 498 8.44 5.03 21.07
N LEU A 499 7.66 4.56 22.05
CA LEU A 499 6.91 5.45 22.95
C LEU A 499 7.83 6.35 23.78
N GLN A 500 9.02 5.88 24.19
CA GLN A 500 10.00 6.72 24.92
C GLN A 500 10.50 7.89 24.07
N VAL A 501 10.71 7.70 22.76
CA VAL A 501 11.06 8.81 21.86
C VAL A 501 9.97 9.88 21.88
N LEU A 502 8.72 9.49 21.70
CA LEU A 502 7.58 10.41 21.67
C LEU A 502 7.31 11.04 23.06
N TYR A 503 7.52 10.29 24.14
CA TYR A 503 7.35 10.78 25.52
C TYR A 503 8.22 12.01 25.82
N HIS A 504 9.38 12.13 25.19
CA HIS A 504 10.26 13.26 25.34
C HIS A 504 9.87 14.48 24.49
N CYS A 505 8.82 14.37 23.67
CA CYS A 505 8.31 15.46 22.85
C CYS A 505 7.32 16.34 23.60
N ASP A 506 7.10 17.56 23.10
CA ASP A 506 6.16 18.54 23.64
C ASP A 506 4.87 18.58 22.84
N MET A 507 4.96 18.27 21.56
CA MET A 507 3.87 18.19 20.60
C MET A 507 4.21 17.20 19.49
N MET A 508 3.23 16.90 18.64
CA MET A 508 3.43 16.08 17.43
C MET A 508 2.97 16.82 16.18
N VAL A 509 3.47 16.39 15.04
CA VAL A 509 2.94 16.74 13.72
C VAL A 509 2.75 15.47 12.91
N ASN A 510 1.56 15.32 12.30
CA ASN A 510 1.23 14.14 11.54
C ASN A 510 1.74 14.26 10.11
N PRO A 511 2.27 13.16 9.51
CA PRO A 511 2.66 13.15 8.10
C PRO A 511 1.44 13.35 7.19
N PHE A 512 1.69 13.79 5.97
CA PHE A 512 0.71 13.91 4.88
C PHE A 512 1.35 13.57 3.52
N PRO A 513 0.57 13.15 2.50
CA PRO A 513 -0.90 13.04 2.47
C PRO A 513 -1.45 11.91 3.34
N PHE A 514 -0.68 10.85 3.58
CA PHE A 514 -1.14 9.73 4.40
C PHE A 514 -0.98 10.05 5.89
N GLY A 515 -2.10 10.24 6.59
CA GLY A 515 -2.16 10.60 8.00
C GLY A 515 -1.71 9.50 8.96
N ASN A 516 -2.00 9.68 10.22
CA ASN A 516 -1.33 8.91 11.27
C ASN A 516 -2.20 7.84 11.95
N THR A 517 -3.52 8.02 12.04
CA THR A 517 -4.46 7.06 12.65
C THR A 517 -3.97 6.49 13.99
N ASN A 518 -3.29 5.32 13.98
CA ASN A 518 -2.77 4.69 15.22
C ASN A 518 -1.75 5.54 15.98
N GLY A 519 -0.98 6.37 15.30
CA GLY A 519 -0.06 7.32 15.95
C GLY A 519 -0.79 8.40 16.76
N ILE A 520 -2.07 8.66 16.46
CA ILE A 520 -2.92 9.55 17.29
C ILE A 520 -3.27 8.85 18.59
N ILE A 521 -3.51 7.54 18.59
CA ILE A 521 -3.71 6.76 19.82
C ILE A 521 -2.46 6.86 20.72
N ASP A 522 -1.28 6.74 20.12
CA ASP A 522 -0.01 6.87 20.85
C ASP A 522 0.21 8.30 21.37
N MET A 523 -0.15 9.31 20.56
CA MET A 523 -0.16 10.73 20.96
C MET A 523 -1.03 10.96 22.20
N VAL A 524 -2.27 10.47 22.18
CA VAL A 524 -3.22 10.59 23.29
C VAL A 524 -2.76 9.79 24.51
N THR A 525 -2.18 8.59 24.30
CA THR A 525 -1.58 7.77 25.37
C THR A 525 -0.53 8.54 26.16
N LEU A 526 0.23 9.40 25.51
CA LEU A 526 1.30 10.21 26.11
C LEU A 526 0.82 11.61 26.55
N GLY A 527 -0.47 11.93 26.42
CA GLY A 527 -1.02 13.24 26.71
C GLY A 527 -0.38 14.34 25.85
N LEU A 528 -0.05 14.03 24.61
CA LEU A 528 0.46 14.97 23.62
C LEU A 528 -0.68 15.54 22.78
N VAL A 529 -0.42 16.65 22.12
CA VAL A 529 -1.31 17.30 21.16
C VAL A 529 -0.54 17.51 19.86
N GLY A 530 -1.23 17.58 18.74
CA GLY A 530 -0.57 17.69 17.46
C GLY A 530 -1.35 18.48 16.42
N ILE A 531 -0.75 18.57 15.22
CA ILE A 531 -1.33 19.13 14.00
C ILE A 531 -1.49 18.04 12.99
N CYS A 532 -2.62 18.00 12.29
CA CYS A 532 -2.82 17.18 11.10
C CYS A 532 -3.19 18.01 9.89
N LYS A 533 -2.94 17.46 8.69
CA LYS A 533 -3.46 18.00 7.43
C LYS A 533 -4.53 17.05 6.91
N THR A 534 -5.73 17.56 6.67
CA THR A 534 -6.84 16.82 6.10
C THR A 534 -6.85 16.86 4.57
N GLY A 535 -7.67 16.00 3.97
CA GLY A 535 -7.89 15.91 2.53
C GLY A 535 -9.11 15.06 2.17
N PRO A 536 -9.36 14.81 0.88
CA PRO A 536 -10.55 14.10 0.42
C PRO A 536 -10.49 12.57 0.63
N GLU A 537 -9.30 11.99 0.63
CA GLU A 537 -9.10 10.56 0.85
C GLU A 537 -9.30 10.19 2.31
N VAL A 538 -9.79 8.98 2.59
CA VAL A 538 -9.98 8.52 3.99
C VAL A 538 -8.65 8.53 4.76
N HIS A 539 -7.55 8.10 4.15
CA HIS A 539 -6.24 8.11 4.82
C HIS A 539 -5.69 9.52 5.11
N GLU A 540 -6.26 10.55 4.50
CA GLU A 540 -6.00 11.97 4.80
C GLU A 540 -6.99 12.53 5.84
N HIS A 541 -8.22 11.98 5.91
CA HIS A 541 -9.34 12.52 6.67
C HIS A 541 -9.53 11.89 8.07
N ILE A 542 -9.08 10.66 8.27
CA ILE A 542 -9.20 9.96 9.56
C ILE A 542 -8.62 10.81 10.72
N ASP A 543 -7.51 11.46 10.50
CA ASP A 543 -6.86 12.29 11.53
C ASP A 543 -7.77 13.45 11.98
N GLU A 544 -8.49 14.07 11.05
CA GLU A 544 -9.52 15.08 11.33
C GLU A 544 -10.64 14.51 12.19
N GLY A 545 -11.20 13.35 11.78
CA GLY A 545 -12.26 12.67 12.53
C GLY A 545 -11.84 12.38 13.97
N LEU A 546 -10.65 11.84 14.17
CA LEU A 546 -10.10 11.55 15.50
C LEU A 546 -9.87 12.81 16.34
N PHE A 547 -9.36 13.90 15.76
CA PHE A 547 -9.19 15.18 16.46
C PHE A 547 -10.52 15.76 16.91
N LYS A 548 -11.55 15.69 16.07
CA LYS A 548 -12.92 16.13 16.41
C LYS A 548 -13.55 15.27 17.52
N ARG A 549 -13.35 13.95 17.49
CA ARG A 549 -13.81 13.04 18.57
C ARG A 549 -13.17 13.38 19.92
N LEU A 550 -11.91 13.80 19.92
CA LEU A 550 -11.16 14.24 21.11
C LEU A 550 -11.57 15.63 21.61
N GLY A 551 -12.48 16.34 20.92
CA GLY A 551 -12.89 17.69 21.25
C GLY A 551 -11.78 18.73 21.06
N LEU A 552 -10.81 18.44 20.19
CA LEU A 552 -9.74 19.36 19.86
C LEU A 552 -10.25 20.49 18.94
N PRO A 553 -9.74 21.73 19.08
CA PRO A 553 -10.18 22.84 18.27
C PRO A 553 -9.80 22.68 16.79
N GLU A 554 -10.70 23.13 15.89
CA GLU A 554 -10.56 22.99 14.44
C GLU A 554 -9.26 23.60 13.87
N TRP A 555 -8.69 24.58 14.55
CA TRP A 555 -7.44 25.17 14.07
C TRP A 555 -6.24 24.23 14.13
N LEU A 556 -6.34 23.06 14.78
CA LEU A 556 -5.32 22.00 14.73
C LEU A 556 -5.40 21.15 13.46
N ILE A 557 -6.46 21.31 12.64
CA ILE A 557 -6.75 20.57 11.42
C ILE A 557 -6.53 21.48 10.21
N ALA A 558 -5.43 21.32 9.51
CA ALA A 558 -5.07 22.15 8.35
C ALA A 558 -5.67 21.60 7.04
N ASN A 559 -6.12 22.50 6.15
CA ASN A 559 -6.60 22.15 4.82
C ASN A 559 -5.50 22.27 3.75
N THR A 560 -4.54 23.15 3.97
CA THR A 560 -3.42 23.39 3.07
C THR A 560 -2.09 23.19 3.78
N VAL A 561 -1.01 23.07 3.00
CA VAL A 561 0.35 22.95 3.56
C VAL A 561 0.74 24.25 4.28
N ASP A 562 0.38 25.40 3.76
CA ASP A 562 0.67 26.70 4.39
C ASP A 562 -0.04 26.81 5.76
N GLU A 563 -1.32 26.44 5.85
CA GLU A 563 -2.04 26.38 7.11
C GLU A 563 -1.39 25.40 8.08
N TYR A 564 -0.94 24.25 7.59
CA TYR A 564 -0.27 23.24 8.42
C TYR A 564 1.01 23.82 9.05
N VAL A 565 1.83 24.49 8.26
CA VAL A 565 3.05 25.14 8.75
C VAL A 565 2.73 26.24 9.77
N GLU A 566 1.78 27.14 9.48
CA GLU A 566 1.41 28.25 10.36
C GLU A 566 0.84 27.75 11.70
N ARG A 567 -0.02 26.73 11.66
CA ARG A 567 -0.65 26.14 12.84
C ARG A 567 0.36 25.37 13.69
N ALA A 568 1.31 24.67 13.05
CA ALA A 568 2.41 24.01 13.76
C ALA A 568 3.33 25.02 14.47
N ILE A 569 3.65 26.14 13.81
CA ILE A 569 4.40 27.25 14.41
C ILE A 569 3.64 27.84 15.60
N ARG A 570 2.33 28.12 15.46
CA ARG A 570 1.48 28.61 16.55
C ARG A 570 1.52 27.67 17.75
N LEU A 571 1.38 26.35 17.52
CA LEU A 571 1.40 25.37 18.60
C LEU A 571 2.78 25.27 19.26
N ALA A 572 3.86 25.44 18.50
CA ALA A 572 5.22 25.43 19.02
C ALA A 572 5.53 26.69 19.86
N GLU A 573 5.10 27.87 19.39
CA GLU A 573 5.40 29.15 20.04
C GLU A 573 4.53 29.45 21.26
N ASN A 574 3.25 29.02 21.26
CA ASN A 574 2.32 29.30 22.35
C ASN A 574 2.34 28.16 23.38
N HIS A 575 3.26 28.26 24.34
CA HIS A 575 3.45 27.27 25.39
C HIS A 575 2.21 27.07 26.28
N GLU A 576 1.49 28.15 26.60
CA GLU A 576 0.28 28.10 27.44
C GLU A 576 -0.86 27.39 26.73
N GLU A 577 -1.10 27.73 25.45
CA GLU A 577 -2.13 27.10 24.61
C GLU A 577 -1.84 25.62 24.41
N ARG A 578 -0.58 25.28 24.12
CA ARG A 578 -0.15 23.87 23.98
C ARG A 578 -0.39 23.07 25.26
N LEU A 579 -0.02 23.61 26.42
CA LEU A 579 -0.24 22.95 27.71
C LEU A 579 -1.73 22.83 28.04
N ALA A 580 -2.54 23.83 27.74
CA ALA A 580 -3.99 23.78 27.95
C ALA A 580 -4.63 22.66 27.10
N LEU A 581 -4.23 22.51 25.84
CA LEU A 581 -4.70 21.45 24.96
C LEU A 581 -4.24 20.06 25.43
N ARG A 582 -3.01 19.92 25.91
CA ARG A 582 -2.52 18.67 26.49
C ARG A 582 -3.30 18.27 27.74
N ARG A 583 -3.58 19.23 28.64
CA ARG A 583 -4.43 19.00 29.81
C ARG A 583 -5.85 18.62 29.41
N HIS A 584 -6.41 19.26 28.38
CA HIS A 584 -7.73 18.89 27.86
C HIS A 584 -7.81 17.39 27.49
N ILE A 585 -6.81 16.86 26.75
CA ILE A 585 -6.74 15.45 26.38
C ILE A 585 -6.66 14.55 27.63
N ILE A 586 -5.83 14.93 28.61
CA ILE A 586 -5.58 14.16 29.83
C ILE A 586 -6.83 14.16 30.74
N GLU A 587 -7.39 15.34 31.01
CA GLU A 587 -8.50 15.53 31.94
C GLU A 587 -9.82 14.98 31.42
N ASN A 588 -10.03 15.01 30.09
CA ASN A 588 -11.20 14.44 29.44
C ASN A 588 -11.04 12.95 29.10
N ASN A 589 -9.96 12.31 29.55
CA ASN A 589 -9.70 10.89 29.30
C ASN A 589 -9.81 10.51 27.81
N GLY A 590 -9.02 11.17 26.96
CA GLY A 590 -9.08 11.02 25.51
C GLY A 590 -8.99 9.57 25.04
N LEU A 591 -8.22 8.71 25.71
CA LEU A 591 -8.16 7.28 25.40
C LEU A 591 -9.50 6.58 25.57
N GLN A 592 -10.22 6.88 26.67
CA GLN A 592 -11.55 6.29 26.90
C GLN A 592 -12.53 6.69 25.79
N THR A 593 -12.45 7.93 25.31
CA THR A 593 -13.27 8.38 24.17
C THR A 593 -13.04 7.54 22.92
N LEU A 594 -11.78 7.17 22.64
CA LEU A 594 -11.42 6.39 21.46
C LEU A 594 -11.67 4.88 21.63
N PHE A 595 -11.69 4.38 22.88
CA PHE A 595 -11.88 2.97 23.18
C PHE A 595 -13.35 2.59 23.47
N THR A 596 -14.25 3.57 23.51
CA THR A 596 -15.67 3.36 23.80
C THR A 596 -16.50 3.60 22.55
N GLY A 597 -17.49 2.71 22.31
CA GLY A 597 -18.43 2.85 21.20
C GLY A 597 -19.39 1.67 21.14
N ASP A 598 -20.29 1.70 20.15
CA ASP A 598 -21.21 0.60 19.83
C ASP A 598 -20.74 -0.11 18.56
N PRO A 599 -20.15 -1.32 18.65
CA PRO A 599 -19.66 -2.06 17.49
C PRO A 599 -20.76 -2.82 16.72
N SER A 600 -22.02 -2.74 17.12
CA SER A 600 -23.12 -3.51 16.53
C SER A 600 -23.58 -3.08 15.12
N PRO A 601 -23.40 -1.83 14.65
CA PRO A 601 -23.93 -1.37 13.37
C PRO A 601 -23.38 -2.12 12.15
N MET A 602 -22.14 -2.60 12.17
CA MET A 602 -21.55 -3.34 11.06
C MET A 602 -22.37 -4.59 10.72
N GLY A 603 -22.64 -5.44 11.71
CA GLY A 603 -23.43 -6.65 11.50
C GLY A 603 -24.87 -6.36 11.05
N LYS A 604 -25.45 -5.25 11.52
CA LYS A 604 -26.80 -4.84 11.15
C LYS A 604 -26.87 -4.43 9.67
N ILE A 605 -26.01 -3.52 9.23
CA ILE A 605 -26.03 -3.02 7.85
C ILE A 605 -25.71 -4.12 6.83
N LEU A 606 -24.78 -5.04 7.17
CA LEU A 606 -24.48 -6.17 6.29
C LEU A 606 -25.63 -7.15 6.17
N LEU A 607 -26.39 -7.41 7.24
CA LEU A 607 -27.59 -8.24 7.18
C LEU A 607 -28.69 -7.57 6.34
N GLU A 608 -28.85 -6.25 6.45
CA GLU A 608 -29.79 -5.49 5.61
C GLU A 608 -29.43 -5.63 4.13
N LYS A 609 -28.17 -5.43 3.76
CA LYS A 609 -27.68 -5.61 2.38
C LYS A 609 -27.86 -7.03 1.86
N LEU A 610 -27.60 -8.03 2.69
CA LEU A 610 -27.88 -9.42 2.33
C LEU A 610 -29.37 -9.68 2.05
N ASN A 611 -30.26 -9.12 2.86
CA ASN A 611 -31.71 -9.28 2.68
C ASN A 611 -32.22 -8.55 1.41
N GLU A 612 -31.68 -7.37 1.12
CA GLU A 612 -31.92 -6.66 -0.14
C GLU A 612 -31.53 -7.55 -1.33
N TRP A 613 -30.30 -8.08 -1.31
CA TRP A 613 -29.81 -8.97 -2.36
C TRP A 613 -30.66 -10.24 -2.53
N LYS A 614 -31.07 -10.89 -1.40
CA LYS A 614 -31.94 -12.06 -1.43
C LYS A 614 -33.31 -11.74 -2.07
N ALA A 615 -33.86 -10.57 -1.76
CA ALA A 615 -35.15 -10.13 -2.31
C ALA A 615 -35.05 -9.92 -3.84
N GLU A 616 -33.94 -9.41 -4.33
CA GLU A 616 -33.72 -9.16 -5.75
C GLU A 616 -33.42 -10.43 -6.58
N HIS A 617 -32.68 -11.36 -6.00
CA HIS A 617 -32.08 -12.48 -6.76
C HIS A 617 -32.70 -13.84 -6.45
N LEU A 618 -33.32 -14.03 -5.26
CA LEU A 618 -33.87 -15.32 -4.82
C LEU A 618 -35.39 -15.30 -4.67
N SER A 619 -36.09 -14.14 -4.74
CA SER A 619 -37.51 -14.11 -4.75
C SER A 619 -38.03 -14.73 -6.07
N GLU A 620 -38.88 -15.75 -5.96
CA GLU A 620 -39.60 -16.28 -7.11
C GLU A 620 -40.38 -15.13 -7.79
N LYS A 621 -40.06 -14.84 -9.08
CA LYS A 621 -40.97 -13.99 -9.88
C LYS A 621 -42.32 -14.61 -9.88
N PRO A 622 -43.42 -13.89 -9.50
CA PRO A 622 -44.75 -14.46 -9.54
C PRO A 622 -45.03 -14.99 -10.94
N LYS A 623 -45.29 -16.30 -11.05
CA LYS A 623 -45.74 -16.91 -12.30
C LYS A 623 -46.95 -16.12 -12.77
N GLN A 624 -46.84 -15.34 -13.82
CA GLN A 624 -47.97 -14.77 -14.52
C GLN A 624 -48.83 -15.94 -15.00
N ASN A 625 -49.88 -16.26 -14.29
CA ASN A 625 -50.90 -17.15 -14.73
C ASN A 625 -51.54 -16.55 -16.01
N ALA A 626 -51.10 -17.03 -17.13
CA ALA A 626 -51.78 -16.83 -18.40
C ALA A 626 -53.12 -17.59 -18.32
N THR A 627 -54.15 -16.91 -17.94
CA THR A 627 -55.56 -17.38 -18.07
C THR A 627 -55.85 -17.42 -19.56
N VAL A 628 -55.77 -18.64 -20.15
CA VAL A 628 -56.27 -18.93 -21.48
C VAL A 628 -57.81 -18.92 -21.40
N LYS A 629 -58.43 -17.83 -21.82
CA LYS A 629 -59.83 -17.83 -22.20
C LYS A 629 -59.95 -18.46 -23.57
N LYS A 630 -60.45 -19.71 -23.60
CA LYS A 630 -61.06 -20.30 -24.80
C LYS A 630 -62.34 -19.53 -25.14
N SER A 631 -62.42 -18.96 -26.32
CA SER A 631 -63.72 -18.71 -26.97
C SER A 631 -63.63 -19.22 -28.39
N ALA A 632 -64.61 -20.06 -28.72
CA ALA A 632 -64.73 -20.80 -29.95
C ALA A 632 -65.39 -19.97 -31.06
N ASP A 633 -65.06 -20.41 -32.29
CA ASP A 633 -65.82 -20.37 -33.54
C ASP A 633 -66.29 -19.06 -34.20
N LYS A 634 -65.80 -18.76 -35.39
CA LYS A 634 -66.52 -19.02 -36.68
C LYS A 634 -65.72 -18.52 -37.91
N LYS A 635 -65.58 -19.46 -38.84
CA LYS A 635 -65.59 -19.41 -40.31
C LYS A 635 -65.69 -18.04 -41.01
N ALA A 636 -64.85 -17.70 -41.97
CA ALA A 636 -64.99 -17.97 -43.39
C ALA A 636 -64.04 -17.09 -44.24
N GLU A 637 -63.33 -17.74 -45.13
CA GLU A 637 -63.19 -17.56 -46.59
C GLU A 637 -62.50 -16.30 -47.19
N THR A 638 -61.49 -16.69 -47.98
CA THR A 638 -61.09 -16.14 -49.31
C THR A 638 -60.57 -14.71 -49.38
N SER A 639 -59.42 -14.40 -49.96
CA SER A 639 -58.82 -14.76 -51.26
C SER A 639 -57.46 -14.15 -51.42
N LYS A 640 -56.61 -14.89 -52.02
CA LYS A 640 -55.52 -14.67 -53.02
C LYS A 640 -55.04 -13.26 -53.40
N THR A 641 -53.75 -13.30 -53.64
CA THR A 641 -52.91 -12.50 -54.58
C THR A 641 -52.18 -11.34 -53.91
N GLY A 642 -50.92 -11.10 -54.06
CA GLY A 642 -49.87 -11.54 -54.97
C GLY A 642 -48.69 -10.60 -54.87
N VAL A 643 -47.53 -11.20 -54.79
CA VAL A 643 -46.29 -10.79 -55.43
C VAL A 643 -45.97 -9.29 -55.64
N LYS A 644 -44.85 -8.78 -55.06
CA LYS A 644 -43.60 -8.50 -55.82
C LYS A 644 -42.56 -7.77 -54.97
N LYS A 645 -41.34 -8.22 -55.19
CA LYS A 645 -40.06 -7.65 -54.86
C LYS A 645 -39.89 -6.24 -55.39
N SER A 646 -39.11 -5.40 -54.68
CA SER A 646 -37.97 -4.74 -55.36
C SER A 646 -37.03 -4.11 -54.33
N ALA A 647 -35.77 -4.43 -54.53
CA ALA A 647 -34.61 -3.73 -53.96
C ALA A 647 -34.24 -2.55 -54.89
N VAL A 648 -33.67 -1.48 -54.35
CA VAL A 648 -32.65 -0.60 -55.00
C VAL A 648 -32.03 0.30 -53.91
N LYS A 649 -30.82 0.13 -53.62
CA LYS A 649 -29.50 0.76 -53.82
C LYS A 649 -29.44 2.31 -53.87
N SER A 650 -28.51 2.79 -53.02
CA SER A 650 -27.42 3.78 -53.26
C SER A 650 -27.82 5.26 -53.22
N LYS A 651 -27.05 6.12 -52.67
CA LYS A 651 -25.67 6.57 -52.96
C LYS A 651 -25.22 7.65 -51.96
N ALA A 652 -23.92 7.63 -51.68
CA ALA A 652 -23.14 8.67 -51.02
C ALA A 652 -23.17 10.03 -51.75
N LYS A 653 -22.98 11.11 -51.01
CA LYS A 653 -22.17 12.22 -51.51
C LYS A 653 -21.55 13.04 -50.38
N SER A 654 -20.24 13.15 -50.47
CA SER A 654 -19.31 14.03 -49.80
C SER A 654 -19.54 15.48 -50.17
N THR A 655 -19.27 16.37 -49.26
CA THR A 655 -18.68 17.68 -49.63
C THR A 655 -17.80 18.21 -48.47
N ALA A 656 -16.53 18.33 -48.81
CA ALA A 656 -15.53 19.08 -48.07
C ALA A 656 -15.71 20.57 -48.39
N LYS A 657 -15.41 21.44 -47.41
CA LYS A 657 -14.91 22.79 -47.68
C LYS A 657 -13.89 23.23 -46.66
N LYS A 658 -12.72 23.50 -47.19
CA LYS A 658 -11.58 24.25 -46.61
C LYS A 658 -11.93 25.71 -46.37
N THR A 659 -11.27 26.35 -45.43
CA THR A 659 -10.48 27.59 -45.51
C THR A 659 -10.26 28.14 -44.11
N THR A 660 -9.13 28.42 -43.67
CA THR A 660 -7.89 29.14 -43.80
C THR A 660 -7.61 29.99 -42.55
N ARG A 661 -6.39 29.78 -42.09
CA ARG A 661 -5.48 30.61 -41.29
C ARG A 661 -5.88 32.08 -41.02
N LYS A 662 -5.65 32.53 -39.80
CA LYS A 662 -4.76 33.69 -39.54
C LYS A 662 -4.17 33.68 -38.13
N THR A 663 -2.90 33.82 -38.08
CA THR A 663 -1.93 34.16 -37.05
C THR A 663 -2.15 35.56 -36.42
N GLU A 664 -1.61 35.71 -35.24
CA GLU A 664 -1.04 36.89 -34.53
C GLU A 664 -1.71 37.10 -33.16
N LYS A 665 -1.03 37.06 -32.09
CA LYS A 665 0.23 37.49 -31.52
C LYS A 665 0.55 36.64 -30.28
#